data_b649a5d80a3ed1285e886726cdb2af92
#
_entry.id   b649a5d80a3ed1285e886726cdb2af92
#
_cell.length_a   1.000
_cell.length_b   1.000
_cell.length_c   1.000
_cell.angle_alpha   90.00
_cell.angle_beta   90.00
_cell.angle_gamma   90.00
#
_symmetry.space_group_name_H-M   'P 1'
#
loop_
_entity.id
_entity.type
_entity.pdbx_description
1 polymer ?
#
loop_
_entity_poly.entity_id
_entity_poly.type
_entity_poly.pdbx_seq_one_letter_code
_entity_poly.pdbx_strand_id
1 'polypeptide(L)'
;MPSDRKAKQKDAKKAGTARPKPKAGSSPAAATAANTANEASCKVAFQGLTPRQRAVLHQVAEQCGLGHGSSGEGEQRCISIGATDSKAPQARGRTLLNLRVSDAEGGLLGRTLLTLVPNKGFGTTPAVPLPAHKFSPHDVVALKASSAGLGGPPLCTGLVYRVRDASLVVAVDDPPEEGLEQPLRLEKLANEVTYKRLQDTLQQLSAPGNSSRAELLPGMALLDATFDRREPRFAAAAPAWKPVNARLDDSQRRAVELALRAQDVALIHGPPGTGKTTAVVEVILQEVARGSRVIAAAASNIAVDNLVERLAAAAPKLKLVRLGHPARLLPQVIDKSLEAQVLRSDNSSLARDCRRDMQQLNRRLLKLEPWKRAERRQVRAELRQLAKEERQRQQKALQEVLDGAQVMCCTLTGALHPQLHGQAFDVAVIDEAAQALEAACWSALLKARRAVLAGDHLQLPPTVMSEAAAKAGLSATLFERLQGSLGPAASCMLTVQYRMHAAIMDWSSQELYGGQLEAHESVAAHTLADLPSVSSNSSASADAAELPTMLLIDTAGCEFDEYQEQDGDSRYNQGEAQAALAHVQRLLAAGLAPADIGIITPYSAQVALLRELRPEKLSGSLEISTVDGFQGREKEAIVISMVRSNASGEVGFLADARRMNVAVTRARRHVALVCDSETVSKDAFLGRLVAYVEQHGHYESAAELVPS
;
A
#
# COMPACT_ATOMS: atom_id res chain seq x y z
N MET A 1 -37.16 -55.86 7.29
CA MET A 1 -37.34 -57.19 6.71
C MET A 1 -37.26 -57.13 5.22
N PRO A 2 -36.66 -58.10 4.62
CA PRO A 2 -35.53 -57.96 3.70
C PRO A 2 -35.82 -58.57 2.32
N SER A 3 -34.92 -58.44 1.39
CA SER A 3 -34.32 -59.52 0.56
C SER A 3 -33.68 -58.93 -0.68
N ASP A 4 -32.39 -58.97 -0.80
CA ASP A 4 -31.56 -60.07 -1.33
C ASP A 4 -31.78 -60.42 -2.80
N ARG A 5 -30.73 -60.25 -3.62
CA ARG A 5 -29.95 -61.21 -4.41
C ARG A 5 -29.17 -60.52 -5.50
N LYS A 6 -27.87 -60.44 -5.35
CA LYS A 6 -26.75 -61.35 -5.69
C LYS A 6 -26.79 -61.96 -7.12
N ALA A 7 -25.77 -61.49 -7.86
CA ALA A 7 -24.76 -62.22 -8.63
C ALA A 7 -25.17 -63.00 -9.87
N LYS A 8 -24.51 -62.80 -11.00
CA LYS A 8 -23.54 -63.75 -11.59
C LYS A 8 -22.86 -63.18 -12.85
N GLN A 9 -21.56 -63.37 -12.88
CA GLN A 9 -20.68 -63.35 -14.04
C GLN A 9 -21.09 -64.44 -15.07
N LYS A 10 -20.82 -64.22 -16.39
CA LYS A 10 -19.88 -64.98 -17.23
C LYS A 10 -20.02 -64.66 -18.72
N ASP A 11 -18.86 -64.36 -19.30
CA ASP A 11 -18.32 -64.71 -20.63
C ASP A 11 -19.25 -65.09 -21.79
N ALA A 12 -19.05 -64.48 -22.96
CA ALA A 12 -18.68 -65.11 -24.21
C ALA A 12 -18.50 -64.13 -25.40
N LYS A 13 -17.30 -64.08 -25.87
CA LYS A 13 -16.70 -64.11 -27.21
C LYS A 13 -17.57 -63.85 -28.46
N LYS A 14 -17.01 -62.98 -29.32
CA LYS A 14 -16.90 -63.02 -30.79
C LYS A 14 -18.15 -62.83 -31.62
N ALA A 15 -18.20 -61.71 -32.36
CA ALA A 15 -18.31 -61.70 -33.82
C ALA A 15 -18.16 -60.29 -34.34
N GLY A 16 -17.32 -60.12 -35.36
CA GLY A 16 -17.00 -58.84 -35.94
C GLY A 16 -18.08 -58.36 -36.93
N THR A 17 -18.21 -57.07 -36.99
CA THR A 17 -18.75 -56.40 -38.17
C THR A 17 -18.03 -55.05 -38.32
N ALA A 18 -17.50 -54.84 -39.52
CA ALA A 18 -16.73 -53.70 -39.96
C ALA A 18 -17.52 -52.40 -39.83
N ARG A 19 -16.93 -51.40 -39.20
CA ARG A 19 -17.38 -50.01 -39.34
C ARG A 19 -16.55 -49.30 -40.41
N PRO A 20 -17.17 -48.44 -41.23
CA PRO A 20 -16.46 -47.67 -42.25
C PRO A 20 -15.55 -46.63 -41.64
N LYS A 21 -14.36 -46.45 -42.20
CA LYS A 21 -13.38 -45.38 -41.87
C LYS A 21 -14.02 -44.01 -42.08
N PRO A 22 -13.94 -43.09 -41.11
CA PRO A 22 -14.19 -41.68 -41.39
C PRO A 22 -13.01 -41.12 -42.18
N LYS A 23 -13.35 -40.35 -43.21
CA LYS A 23 -12.41 -39.58 -44.05
C LYS A 23 -11.52 -38.69 -43.17
N ALA A 24 -10.24 -38.71 -43.45
CA ALA A 24 -9.24 -37.86 -42.86
C ALA A 24 -9.63 -36.37 -43.02
N GLY A 25 -10.08 -35.77 -41.93
CA GLY A 25 -10.12 -34.34 -41.77
C GLY A 25 -8.71 -33.88 -41.44
N SER A 26 -8.22 -32.92 -42.18
CA SER A 26 -6.90 -32.33 -42.04
C SER A 26 -6.58 -31.95 -40.59
N SER A 27 -5.63 -32.64 -40.01
CA SER A 27 -4.96 -32.28 -38.77
C SER A 27 -4.33 -30.88 -38.93
N PRO A 28 -4.47 -29.92 -37.98
CA PRO A 28 -3.74 -28.69 -38.07
C PRO A 28 -2.25 -29.03 -37.98
N ALA A 29 -1.51 -28.63 -39.01
CA ALA A 29 -0.06 -28.77 -39.09
C ALA A 29 0.57 -28.25 -37.80
N ALA A 30 1.25 -29.10 -37.07
CA ALA A 30 2.10 -28.71 -35.96
C ALA A 30 3.13 -27.71 -36.52
N ALA A 31 3.08 -26.46 -36.04
CA ALA A 31 4.05 -25.45 -36.37
C ALA A 31 5.43 -25.96 -35.87
N THR A 32 6.27 -26.41 -36.78
CA THR A 32 7.62 -26.83 -36.43
C THR A 32 8.41 -25.59 -36.05
N ALA A 33 8.73 -25.42 -34.80
CA ALA A 33 9.66 -24.42 -34.33
C ALA A 33 11.07 -24.84 -34.77
N ALA A 34 11.56 -24.25 -35.84
CA ALA A 34 12.96 -24.39 -36.22
C ALA A 34 13.80 -23.53 -35.25
N ASN A 35 14.44 -24.17 -34.31
CA ASN A 35 15.31 -23.53 -33.34
C ASN A 35 16.67 -23.25 -33.99
N THR A 36 16.80 -22.11 -34.68
CA THR A 36 18.11 -21.60 -35.08
C THR A 36 18.60 -20.70 -33.95
N ALA A 37 19.25 -21.28 -32.97
CA ALA A 37 19.99 -20.55 -31.95
C ALA A 37 21.20 -19.87 -32.61
N ASN A 38 21.08 -18.57 -32.82
CA ASN A 38 22.24 -17.73 -33.12
C ASN A 38 22.71 -17.16 -31.78
N GLU A 39 23.92 -17.45 -31.36
CA GLU A 39 24.48 -17.21 -30.01
C GLU A 39 24.56 -15.73 -29.57
N ALA A 40 24.05 -14.79 -30.34
CA ALA A 40 24.09 -13.36 -30.05
C ALA A 40 22.71 -12.73 -29.68
N SER A 41 21.58 -13.40 -29.89
CA SER A 41 20.25 -12.93 -29.44
C SER A 41 19.30 -14.13 -29.38
N CYS A 42 18.67 -14.37 -28.20
CA CYS A 42 17.62 -15.37 -28.06
C CYS A 42 16.35 -14.89 -28.82
N LYS A 43 16.32 -15.12 -30.13
CA LYS A 43 15.13 -14.87 -30.95
C LYS A 43 14.51 -16.21 -31.33
N VAL A 44 13.24 -16.38 -31.10
CA VAL A 44 12.47 -17.54 -31.59
C VAL A 44 11.70 -17.10 -32.82
N ALA A 45 11.91 -17.81 -33.93
CA ALA A 45 11.25 -17.54 -35.20
C ALA A 45 10.09 -18.53 -35.42
N PHE A 46 8.95 -18.04 -35.77
CA PHE A 46 7.73 -18.83 -36.05
C PHE A 46 7.39 -18.71 -37.53
N GLN A 47 7.26 -19.83 -38.23
CA GLN A 47 6.91 -19.92 -39.65
C GLN A 47 5.56 -20.64 -39.85
N GLY A 48 4.93 -20.45 -40.99
CA GLY A 48 3.70 -21.15 -41.35
C GLY A 48 2.42 -20.67 -40.58
N LEU A 49 2.49 -19.51 -39.99
CA LEU A 49 1.34 -18.92 -39.25
C LEU A 49 0.37 -18.17 -40.15
N THR A 50 -0.92 -18.30 -39.91
CA THR A 50 -1.95 -17.48 -40.53
C THR A 50 -1.81 -15.99 -40.14
N PRO A 51 -2.34 -15.05 -40.93
CA PRO A 51 -2.31 -13.61 -40.58
C PRO A 51 -2.87 -13.31 -39.20
N ARG A 52 -3.94 -14.00 -38.79
CA ARG A 52 -4.61 -13.84 -37.49
C ARG A 52 -3.71 -14.33 -36.33
N GLN A 53 -3.05 -15.48 -36.50
CA GLN A 53 -2.09 -16.00 -35.51
C GLN A 53 -0.86 -15.09 -35.37
N ARG A 54 -0.39 -14.51 -36.46
CA ARG A 54 0.69 -13.53 -36.45
C ARG A 54 0.30 -12.26 -35.65
N ALA A 55 -0.91 -11.74 -35.88
CA ALA A 55 -1.40 -10.57 -35.15
C ALA A 55 -1.47 -10.83 -33.64
N VAL A 56 -1.95 -12.01 -33.22
CA VAL A 56 -1.99 -12.40 -31.80
C VAL A 56 -0.58 -12.49 -31.21
N LEU A 57 0.39 -13.08 -31.94
CA LEU A 57 1.77 -13.17 -31.46
C LEU A 57 2.45 -11.79 -31.36
N HIS A 58 2.17 -10.86 -32.27
CA HIS A 58 2.66 -9.49 -32.16
C HIS A 58 2.08 -8.80 -30.92
N GLN A 59 0.78 -8.92 -30.70
CA GLN A 59 0.11 -8.34 -29.53
C GLN A 59 0.63 -8.95 -28.21
N VAL A 60 0.79 -10.26 -28.13
CA VAL A 60 1.36 -10.93 -26.94
C VAL A 60 2.81 -10.51 -26.70
N ALA A 61 3.64 -10.45 -27.75
CA ALA A 61 5.01 -10.00 -27.64
C ALA A 61 5.10 -8.55 -27.14
N GLU A 62 4.22 -7.68 -27.60
CA GLU A 62 4.12 -6.29 -27.16
C GLU A 62 3.69 -6.19 -25.70
N GLN A 63 2.65 -6.93 -25.29
CA GLN A 63 2.21 -7.02 -23.89
C GLN A 63 3.29 -7.55 -22.95
N CYS A 64 4.09 -8.52 -23.44
CA CYS A 64 5.23 -9.07 -22.68
C CYS A 64 6.50 -8.19 -22.75
N GLY A 65 6.49 -7.09 -23.49
CA GLY A 65 7.67 -6.22 -23.68
C GLY A 65 8.81 -6.87 -24.44
N LEU A 66 8.50 -7.84 -25.31
CA LEU A 66 9.47 -8.53 -26.16
C LEU A 66 9.63 -7.82 -27.50
N GLY A 67 10.86 -7.76 -28.00
CA GLY A 67 11.13 -7.30 -29.37
C GLY A 67 10.51 -8.27 -30.38
N HIS A 68 9.76 -7.76 -31.35
CA HIS A 68 9.16 -8.57 -32.38
C HIS A 68 9.27 -7.91 -33.76
N GLY A 69 9.33 -8.72 -34.80
CA GLY A 69 9.38 -8.27 -36.18
C GLY A 69 8.87 -9.36 -37.11
N SER A 70 8.39 -8.99 -38.27
CA SER A 70 8.06 -9.97 -39.31
C SER A 70 8.87 -9.72 -40.58
N SER A 71 9.37 -10.80 -41.19
CA SER A 71 10.16 -10.78 -42.44
C SER A 71 9.64 -11.84 -43.39
N GLY A 72 9.83 -11.63 -44.71
CA GLY A 72 9.35 -12.51 -45.76
C GLY A 72 7.99 -12.13 -46.34
N GLU A 73 7.59 -12.72 -47.45
CA GLU A 73 6.33 -12.49 -48.13
C GLU A 73 5.46 -13.77 -48.19
N GLY A 74 4.17 -13.61 -48.29
CA GLY A 74 3.19 -14.70 -48.46
C GLY A 74 3.24 -15.74 -47.36
N GLU A 75 3.20 -17.01 -47.72
CA GLU A 75 3.22 -18.17 -46.79
C GLU A 75 4.58 -18.37 -46.11
N GLN A 76 5.67 -17.78 -46.66
CA GLN A 76 7.01 -17.84 -46.06
C GLN A 76 7.26 -16.73 -45.02
N ARG A 77 6.28 -15.90 -44.75
CA ARG A 77 6.41 -14.83 -43.75
C ARG A 77 6.56 -15.41 -42.35
N CYS A 78 7.66 -15.04 -41.73
CA CYS A 78 7.98 -15.51 -40.35
C CYS A 78 7.91 -14.36 -39.36
N ILE A 79 7.47 -14.64 -38.14
CA ILE A 79 7.60 -13.73 -37.01
C ILE A 79 8.77 -14.15 -36.17
N SER A 80 9.66 -13.21 -35.88
CA SER A 80 10.72 -13.36 -34.87
C SER A 80 10.32 -12.61 -33.59
N ILE A 81 10.34 -13.31 -32.47
CA ILE A 81 10.13 -12.75 -31.13
C ILE A 81 11.38 -13.03 -30.33
N GLY A 82 11.93 -12.02 -29.69
CA GLY A 82 13.14 -12.17 -28.88
C GLY A 82 13.18 -11.15 -27.74
N ALA A 83 14.09 -11.36 -26.80
CA ALA A 83 14.37 -10.38 -25.80
C ALA A 83 14.82 -9.08 -26.50
N THR A 84 14.20 -7.95 -26.13
CA THR A 84 14.65 -6.64 -26.60
C THR A 84 16.11 -6.43 -26.20
N ASP A 85 16.87 -5.73 -27.03
CA ASP A 85 18.27 -5.37 -26.75
C ASP A 85 18.43 -4.91 -25.30
N SER A 86 19.52 -5.32 -24.65
CA SER A 86 19.85 -4.94 -23.27
C SER A 86 19.84 -3.42 -23.01
N LYS A 87 19.86 -2.62 -24.07
CA LYS A 87 19.76 -1.15 -24.02
C LYS A 87 18.33 -0.63 -23.80
N ALA A 88 17.29 -1.36 -24.21
CA ALA A 88 15.91 -0.90 -24.09
C ALA A 88 15.41 -0.81 -22.62
N PRO A 89 15.69 -1.77 -21.71
CA PRO A 89 15.38 -1.65 -20.29
C PRO A 89 16.15 -0.52 -19.60
N GLN A 90 17.39 -0.24 -20.05
CA GLN A 90 18.20 0.87 -19.54
C GLN A 90 17.59 2.22 -19.98
N ALA A 91 17.15 2.35 -21.23
CA ALA A 91 16.47 3.55 -21.71
C ALA A 91 15.18 3.84 -20.94
N ARG A 92 14.47 2.80 -20.43
CA ARG A 92 13.30 2.94 -19.56
C ARG A 92 13.65 3.24 -18.09
N GLY A 93 14.94 3.31 -17.73
CA GLY A 93 15.42 3.60 -16.37
C GLY A 93 15.18 2.48 -15.35
N ARG A 94 14.80 1.28 -15.76
CA ARG A 94 14.54 0.11 -14.90
C ARG A 94 15.73 -0.83 -14.73
N THR A 95 16.84 -0.54 -15.40
CA THR A 95 18.07 -1.34 -15.36
C THR A 95 19.27 -0.42 -15.34
N LEU A 96 20.22 -0.67 -14.46
CA LEU A 96 21.54 -0.06 -14.45
C LEU A 96 22.59 -1.11 -14.83
N LEU A 97 23.44 -0.79 -15.79
CA LEU A 97 24.48 -1.68 -16.29
C LEU A 97 25.86 -1.23 -15.82
N ASN A 98 26.81 -2.17 -15.86
CA ASN A 98 28.23 -1.91 -15.60
C ASN A 98 28.48 -1.22 -14.26
N LEU A 99 27.91 -1.79 -13.19
CA LEU A 99 28.13 -1.38 -11.81
C LEU A 99 29.24 -2.24 -11.19
N ARG A 100 29.85 -1.71 -10.11
CA ARG A 100 30.73 -2.48 -9.22
C ARG A 100 30.35 -2.24 -7.78
N VAL A 101 30.63 -3.20 -6.91
CA VAL A 101 30.55 -3.00 -5.45
C VAL A 101 31.78 -2.18 -5.04
N SER A 102 31.53 -1.01 -4.46
CA SER A 102 32.60 -0.16 -3.90
C SER A 102 32.82 -0.45 -2.42
N ASP A 103 31.76 -0.87 -1.72
CA ASP A 103 31.79 -1.15 -0.29
C ASP A 103 30.73 -2.18 0.08
N ALA A 104 30.99 -2.99 1.11
CA ALA A 104 30.08 -3.97 1.66
C ALA A 104 30.12 -3.88 3.19
N GLU A 105 29.12 -3.23 3.75
CA GLU A 105 28.97 -3.03 5.19
C GLU A 105 27.99 -4.02 5.80
N GLY A 106 28.23 -4.48 7.01
CA GLY A 106 27.25 -5.23 7.79
C GLY A 106 26.10 -4.31 8.20
N GLY A 107 24.92 -4.55 7.65
CA GLY A 107 23.68 -3.90 8.05
C GLY A 107 23.04 -4.55 9.29
N LEU A 108 21.92 -4.00 9.73
CA LEU A 108 21.16 -4.52 10.86
C LEU A 108 20.48 -5.86 10.51
N LEU A 109 20.30 -6.70 11.53
CA LEU A 109 19.63 -8.01 11.42
C LEU A 109 20.31 -9.00 10.46
N GLY A 110 21.65 -8.92 10.34
CA GLY A 110 22.43 -9.84 9.50
C GLY A 110 22.42 -9.53 8.01
N ARG A 111 21.79 -8.42 7.59
CA ARG A 111 21.83 -7.96 6.19
C ARG A 111 23.20 -7.40 5.84
N THR A 112 23.52 -7.48 4.57
CA THR A 112 24.71 -6.82 3.99
C THR A 112 24.26 -5.65 3.14
N LEU A 113 24.85 -4.47 3.36
CA LEU A 113 24.64 -3.27 2.55
C LEU A 113 25.72 -3.20 1.49
N LEU A 114 25.34 -3.43 0.23
CA LEU A 114 26.22 -3.33 -0.92
C LEU A 114 26.11 -1.93 -1.54
N THR A 115 27.20 -1.18 -1.53
CA THR A 115 27.25 0.13 -2.21
C THR A 115 27.70 -0.08 -3.65
N LEU A 116 26.80 0.20 -4.58
CA LEU A 116 27.01 0.07 -6.04
C LEU A 116 27.37 1.42 -6.64
N VAL A 117 28.41 1.47 -7.44
CA VAL A 117 28.87 2.65 -8.19
C VAL A 117 29.12 2.27 -9.65
N PRO A 118 29.13 3.23 -10.60
CA PRO A 118 29.53 2.96 -11.98
C PRO A 118 30.94 2.34 -12.08
N ASN A 119 31.08 1.28 -12.83
CA ASN A 119 32.36 0.64 -13.08
C ASN A 119 33.11 1.38 -14.19
N LYS A 120 33.73 2.53 -13.87
CA LYS A 120 34.70 3.19 -14.76
C LYS A 120 36.09 3.02 -14.18
N GLY A 121 37.09 2.77 -15.08
CA GLY A 121 38.44 2.34 -14.77
C GLY A 121 39.09 3.07 -13.60
N PHE A 122 40.06 2.40 -12.98
CA PHE A 122 40.86 2.89 -11.87
C PHE A 122 41.43 4.29 -12.17
N GLY A 123 41.18 5.28 -11.30
CA GLY A 123 41.91 6.53 -11.28
C GLY A 123 41.13 7.82 -11.60
N THR A 124 39.82 7.80 -11.78
CA THR A 124 39.06 9.03 -12.00
C THR A 124 38.39 9.55 -10.71
N THR A 125 38.94 10.57 -10.09
CA THR A 125 38.25 11.56 -9.27
C THR A 125 37.82 12.71 -10.19
N PRO A 126 36.54 13.07 -10.30
CA PRO A 126 35.44 13.03 -9.33
C PRO A 126 34.47 11.85 -9.54
N ALA A 127 33.58 11.63 -8.53
CA ALA A 127 32.54 10.60 -8.54
C ALA A 127 31.66 10.72 -9.81
N VAL A 128 31.60 9.67 -10.61
CA VAL A 128 30.80 9.66 -11.84
C VAL A 128 29.32 9.47 -11.45
N PRO A 129 28.39 10.33 -11.90
CA PRO A 129 26.98 10.17 -11.61
C PRO A 129 26.43 8.88 -12.25
N LEU A 130 25.42 8.29 -11.60
CA LEU A 130 24.67 7.17 -12.17
C LEU A 130 23.92 7.65 -13.42
N PRO A 131 23.75 6.79 -14.43
CA PRO A 131 22.87 7.09 -15.56
C PRO A 131 21.44 7.40 -15.08
N ALA A 132 20.65 8.15 -15.85
CA ALA A 132 19.25 8.42 -15.53
C ALA A 132 18.49 7.11 -15.27
N HIS A 133 17.81 7.04 -14.12
CA HIS A 133 17.14 5.81 -13.69
C HIS A 133 15.86 6.11 -12.87
N LYS A 134 15.00 5.07 -12.75
CA LYS A 134 13.76 5.09 -11.97
C LYS A 134 13.83 4.21 -10.72
N PHE A 135 15.01 4.03 -10.15
CA PHE A 135 15.17 3.34 -8.87
C PHE A 135 14.86 4.31 -7.74
N SER A 136 14.03 3.82 -6.82
CA SER A 136 13.66 4.53 -5.59
C SER A 136 13.98 3.67 -4.38
N PRO A 137 14.19 4.24 -3.20
CA PRO A 137 14.27 3.45 -1.98
C PRO A 137 13.08 2.49 -1.87
N HIS A 138 13.35 1.27 -1.40
CA HIS A 138 12.42 0.14 -1.24
C HIS A 138 12.04 -0.63 -2.51
N ASP A 139 12.58 -0.28 -3.66
CA ASP A 139 12.43 -1.12 -4.84
C ASP A 139 13.09 -2.48 -4.63
N VAL A 140 12.38 -3.54 -5.01
CA VAL A 140 12.96 -4.89 -5.07
C VAL A 140 13.82 -4.98 -6.31
N VAL A 141 15.06 -5.42 -6.13
CA VAL A 141 16.04 -5.46 -7.21
C VAL A 141 16.76 -6.81 -7.28
N ALA A 142 17.14 -7.19 -8.49
CA ALA A 142 18.05 -8.31 -8.74
C ALA A 142 19.42 -7.79 -9.12
N LEU A 143 20.45 -8.30 -8.48
CA LEU A 143 21.83 -8.09 -8.83
C LEU A 143 22.30 -9.27 -9.68
N LYS A 144 22.77 -9.01 -10.89
CA LYS A 144 23.21 -10.01 -11.87
C LYS A 144 24.60 -9.65 -12.41
N ALA A 145 25.32 -10.61 -12.94
CA ALA A 145 26.50 -10.32 -13.74
C ALA A 145 26.12 -9.54 -15.00
N SER A 146 26.86 -8.51 -15.39
CA SER A 146 26.59 -7.76 -16.62
C SER A 146 26.68 -8.62 -17.87
N SER A 147 27.47 -9.72 -17.84
CA SER A 147 27.60 -10.72 -18.88
C SER A 147 26.42 -11.68 -19.00
N ALA A 148 25.59 -11.80 -17.94
CA ALA A 148 24.44 -12.68 -17.97
C ALA A 148 23.33 -12.09 -18.86
N GLY A 149 22.73 -12.92 -19.73
CA GLY A 149 21.58 -12.53 -20.56
C GLY A 149 20.40 -12.02 -19.72
N LEU A 150 19.41 -11.37 -20.37
CA LEU A 150 18.21 -10.80 -19.71
C LEU A 150 17.45 -11.83 -18.83
N GLY A 151 17.50 -13.13 -19.16
CA GLY A 151 16.88 -14.23 -18.43
C GLY A 151 17.80 -14.97 -17.46
N GLY A 152 19.07 -14.56 -17.30
CA GLY A 152 20.01 -15.24 -16.40
C GLY A 152 19.59 -15.16 -14.93
N PRO A 153 19.96 -16.19 -14.11
CA PRO A 153 19.65 -16.20 -12.68
C PRO A 153 20.31 -15.01 -11.97
N PRO A 154 19.66 -14.42 -10.96
CA PRO A 154 20.28 -13.37 -10.15
C PRO A 154 21.39 -13.96 -9.27
N LEU A 155 22.47 -13.22 -9.06
CA LEU A 155 23.47 -13.51 -8.03
C LEU A 155 22.84 -13.40 -6.63
N CYS A 156 22.06 -12.34 -6.44
CA CYS A 156 21.24 -12.14 -5.25
C CYS A 156 20.09 -11.18 -5.55
N THR A 157 19.11 -11.15 -4.67
CA THR A 157 18.03 -10.16 -4.66
C THR A 157 18.14 -9.31 -3.42
N GLY A 158 17.70 -8.06 -3.51
CA GLY A 158 17.76 -7.15 -2.37
C GLY A 158 16.75 -6.01 -2.50
N LEU A 159 16.81 -5.11 -1.53
CA LEU A 159 16.01 -3.89 -1.50
C LEU A 159 16.92 -2.68 -1.67
N VAL A 160 16.52 -1.73 -2.49
CA VAL A 160 17.21 -0.44 -2.56
C VAL A 160 17.05 0.27 -1.22
N TYR A 161 18.18 0.46 -0.53
CA TYR A 161 18.22 1.10 0.78
C TYR A 161 18.36 2.62 0.67
N ARG A 162 19.24 3.07 -0.23
CA ARG A 162 19.52 4.51 -0.44
C ARG A 162 19.92 4.75 -1.90
N VAL A 163 19.45 5.86 -2.43
CA VAL A 163 19.84 6.36 -3.75
C VAL A 163 20.56 7.69 -3.58
N ARG A 164 21.71 7.86 -4.23
CA ARG A 164 22.48 9.10 -4.33
C ARG A 164 22.83 9.33 -5.81
N ASP A 165 23.27 10.51 -6.16
CA ASP A 165 23.62 10.86 -7.55
C ASP A 165 24.67 9.93 -8.15
N ALA A 166 25.67 9.50 -7.37
CA ALA A 166 26.80 8.71 -7.83
C ALA A 166 26.82 7.25 -7.28
N SER A 167 25.87 6.87 -6.43
CA SER A 167 25.85 5.56 -5.79
C SER A 167 24.44 5.10 -5.42
N LEU A 168 24.27 3.78 -5.39
CA LEU A 168 23.04 3.14 -4.96
C LEU A 168 23.39 2.06 -3.94
N VAL A 169 22.75 2.08 -2.76
CA VAL A 169 22.97 1.09 -1.71
C VAL A 169 21.83 0.07 -1.75
N VAL A 170 22.18 -1.21 -1.83
CA VAL A 170 21.25 -2.33 -1.82
C VAL A 170 21.45 -3.16 -0.56
N ALA A 171 20.38 -3.38 0.19
CA ALA A 171 20.37 -4.29 1.33
C ALA A 171 20.06 -5.71 0.83
N VAL A 172 20.93 -6.65 1.12
CA VAL A 172 20.84 -8.05 0.72
C VAL A 172 20.82 -8.92 1.97
N ASP A 173 19.90 -9.88 2.05
CA ASP A 173 19.80 -10.79 3.20
C ASP A 173 20.93 -11.83 3.20
N ASP A 174 21.19 -12.45 2.04
CA ASP A 174 22.26 -13.42 1.83
C ASP A 174 23.16 -12.96 0.67
N PRO A 175 24.28 -12.30 0.96
CA PRO A 175 25.23 -11.92 -0.09
C PRO A 175 25.89 -13.17 -0.67
N PRO A 176 26.05 -13.23 -2.01
CA PRO A 176 26.73 -14.35 -2.64
C PRO A 176 28.21 -14.39 -2.22
N GLU A 177 28.75 -15.60 -2.04
CA GLU A 177 30.15 -15.81 -1.67
C GLU A 177 31.11 -15.42 -2.81
N GLU A 178 30.65 -15.51 -4.06
CA GLU A 178 31.42 -15.23 -5.27
C GLU A 178 30.57 -14.42 -6.27
N GLY A 179 31.25 -13.74 -7.21
CA GLY A 179 30.59 -13.07 -8.32
C GLY A 179 30.30 -11.57 -8.14
N LEU A 180 30.60 -10.98 -6.98
CA LEU A 180 30.48 -9.53 -6.77
C LEU A 180 31.67 -8.72 -7.32
N GLU A 181 32.75 -9.40 -7.71
CA GLU A 181 34.01 -8.79 -8.22
C GLU A 181 33.93 -8.43 -9.71
N GLN A 182 32.97 -9.00 -10.43
CA GLN A 182 32.73 -8.76 -11.84
C GLN A 182 31.82 -7.55 -12.08
N PRO A 183 31.79 -6.99 -13.32
CA PRO A 183 30.80 -5.96 -13.65
C PRO A 183 29.38 -6.45 -13.43
N LEU A 184 28.59 -5.67 -12.72
CA LEU A 184 27.26 -6.03 -12.27
C LEU A 184 26.18 -5.24 -13.01
N ARG A 185 24.99 -5.84 -13.07
CA ARG A 185 23.76 -5.25 -13.55
C ARG A 185 22.72 -5.28 -12.47
N LEU A 186 22.07 -4.14 -12.24
CA LEU A 186 20.95 -4.01 -11.31
C LEU A 186 19.65 -3.89 -12.10
N GLU A 187 18.69 -4.75 -11.83
CA GLU A 187 17.37 -4.77 -12.45
C GLU A 187 16.29 -4.55 -11.41
N LYS A 188 15.35 -3.66 -11.71
CA LYS A 188 14.13 -3.47 -10.89
C LYS A 188 13.18 -4.63 -11.15
N LEU A 189 12.86 -5.38 -10.09
CA LEU A 189 11.90 -6.48 -10.14
C LEU A 189 10.49 -5.99 -9.80
N ALA A 190 9.49 -6.73 -10.27
CA ALA A 190 8.14 -6.59 -9.75
C ALA A 190 8.10 -7.01 -8.26
N ASN A 191 7.38 -6.27 -7.45
CA ASN A 191 7.24 -6.61 -6.03
C ASN A 191 6.20 -7.74 -5.85
N GLU A 192 6.62 -8.97 -6.09
CA GLU A 192 5.78 -10.17 -5.91
C GLU A 192 5.64 -10.60 -4.45
N VAL A 193 6.40 -10.01 -3.52
CA VAL A 193 6.43 -10.43 -2.11
C VAL A 193 5.03 -10.32 -1.49
N THR A 194 4.33 -9.22 -1.73
CA THR A 194 2.96 -9.04 -1.25
C THR A 194 2.03 -10.09 -1.82
N TYR A 195 2.07 -10.33 -3.13
CA TYR A 195 1.24 -11.31 -3.80
C TYR A 195 1.46 -12.72 -3.24
N LYS A 196 2.72 -13.17 -3.14
CA LYS A 196 3.08 -14.49 -2.58
C LYS A 196 2.58 -14.62 -1.14
N ARG A 197 2.76 -13.60 -0.32
CA ARG A 197 2.26 -13.59 1.07
C ARG A 197 0.74 -13.72 1.15
N LEU A 198 0.00 -13.03 0.28
CA LEU A 198 -1.45 -13.17 0.23
C LEU A 198 -1.89 -14.56 -0.25
N GLN A 199 -1.20 -15.13 -1.24
CA GLN A 199 -1.43 -16.51 -1.66
C GLN A 199 -1.16 -17.51 -0.52
N ASP A 200 -0.05 -17.36 0.20
CA ASP A 200 0.28 -18.21 1.36
C ASP A 200 -0.82 -18.12 2.44
N THR A 201 -1.35 -16.91 2.69
CA THR A 201 -2.49 -16.72 3.59
C THR A 201 -3.72 -17.51 3.15
N LEU A 202 -4.10 -17.38 1.87
CA LEU A 202 -5.25 -18.09 1.33
C LEU A 202 -5.05 -19.61 1.34
N GLN A 203 -3.85 -20.10 1.06
CA GLN A 203 -3.51 -21.52 1.19
C GLN A 203 -3.62 -22.01 2.64
N GLN A 204 -3.19 -21.20 3.59
CA GLN A 204 -3.35 -21.50 5.02
C GLN A 204 -4.82 -21.58 5.43
N LEU A 205 -5.67 -20.73 4.91
CA LEU A 205 -7.12 -20.76 5.16
C LEU A 205 -7.80 -21.98 4.51
N SER A 206 -7.39 -22.37 3.31
CA SER A 206 -8.02 -23.44 2.54
C SER A 206 -7.60 -24.85 2.96
N ALA A 207 -6.48 -24.99 3.68
CA ALA A 207 -5.99 -26.31 4.04
C ALA A 207 -6.79 -26.94 5.18
N PRO A 208 -7.14 -28.25 5.08
CA PRO A 208 -7.92 -28.94 6.09
C PRO A 208 -7.25 -28.89 7.47
N GLY A 209 -8.06 -28.57 8.49
CA GLY A 209 -7.59 -28.38 9.86
C GLY A 209 -7.14 -29.70 10.50
N ASN A 210 -5.83 -29.76 10.88
CA ASN A 210 -5.32 -30.71 11.87
C ASN A 210 -5.21 -30.01 13.22
N SER A 211 -5.45 -30.71 14.31
CA SER A 211 -5.40 -30.17 15.68
C SER A 211 -4.09 -29.43 15.99
N SER A 212 -2.95 -29.95 15.53
CA SER A 212 -1.64 -29.31 15.64
C SER A 212 -1.52 -27.99 14.88
N ARG A 213 -2.33 -27.76 13.88
CA ARG A 213 -2.33 -26.54 13.06
C ARG A 213 -3.17 -25.42 13.71
N ALA A 214 -4.24 -25.78 14.41
CA ALA A 214 -5.04 -24.82 15.18
C ALA A 214 -4.22 -24.19 16.34
N GLU A 215 -3.25 -24.92 16.88
CA GLU A 215 -2.30 -24.38 17.88
C GLU A 215 -1.32 -23.38 17.29
N LEU A 216 -0.87 -23.60 16.04
CA LEU A 216 0.03 -22.72 15.31
C LEU A 216 -0.65 -21.48 14.71
N LEU A 217 -1.94 -21.58 14.42
CA LEU A 217 -2.74 -20.53 13.78
C LEU A 217 -4.03 -20.28 14.59
N PRO A 218 -3.93 -19.58 15.72
CA PRO A 218 -5.06 -19.36 16.63
C PRO A 218 -6.27 -18.69 15.96
N GLY A 219 -6.05 -17.90 14.90
CA GLY A 219 -7.11 -17.25 14.14
C GLY A 219 -8.01 -18.16 13.31
N MET A 220 -7.66 -19.44 13.17
CA MET A 220 -8.57 -20.41 12.55
C MET A 220 -9.89 -20.57 13.32
N ALA A 221 -9.90 -20.28 14.62
CA ALA A 221 -11.13 -20.25 15.43
C ALA A 221 -12.10 -19.12 15.04
N LEU A 222 -11.64 -18.10 14.31
CA LEU A 222 -12.47 -17.00 13.84
C LEU A 222 -13.27 -17.35 12.59
N LEU A 223 -12.87 -18.40 11.84
CA LEU A 223 -13.51 -18.75 10.55
C LEU A 223 -15.02 -18.97 10.69
N ASP A 224 -15.45 -19.68 11.72
CA ASP A 224 -16.86 -20.00 11.87
C ASP A 224 -17.72 -18.75 12.14
N ALA A 225 -17.21 -17.81 12.89
CA ALA A 225 -17.89 -16.56 13.16
C ALA A 225 -17.82 -15.55 12.00
N THR A 226 -16.77 -15.61 11.18
CA THR A 226 -16.57 -14.68 10.06
C THR A 226 -17.16 -15.16 8.73
N PHE A 227 -17.48 -16.44 8.61
CA PHE A 227 -18.11 -17.02 7.42
C PHE A 227 -19.53 -17.55 7.73
N ASP A 228 -20.22 -16.91 8.66
CA ASP A 228 -21.64 -17.12 9.02
C ASP A 228 -22.01 -18.57 9.38
N ARG A 229 -21.02 -19.37 9.86
CA ARG A 229 -21.25 -20.74 10.34
C ARG A 229 -21.77 -20.77 11.77
N ARG A 230 -21.56 -19.71 12.53
CA ARG A 230 -22.11 -19.45 13.86
C ARG A 230 -22.09 -17.95 14.16
N GLU A 231 -22.97 -17.53 15.04
CA GLU A 231 -22.94 -16.16 15.54
C GLU A 231 -21.66 -15.86 16.34
N PRO A 232 -21.14 -14.63 16.28
CA PRO A 232 -20.02 -14.22 17.09
C PRO A 232 -20.41 -14.18 18.57
N ARG A 233 -19.51 -14.62 19.43
CA ARG A 233 -19.72 -14.70 20.88
C ARG A 233 -19.31 -13.41 21.55
N PHE A 234 -20.11 -13.00 22.54
CA PHE A 234 -19.82 -11.87 23.41
C PHE A 234 -19.99 -12.28 24.87
N ALA A 235 -19.15 -11.75 25.77
CA ALA A 235 -19.39 -11.86 27.19
C ALA A 235 -20.67 -11.10 27.58
N ALA A 236 -21.38 -11.57 28.59
CA ALA A 236 -22.63 -10.95 29.05
C ALA A 236 -22.42 -9.49 29.50
N ALA A 237 -21.26 -9.21 30.14
CA ALA A 237 -20.85 -7.86 30.52
C ALA A 237 -19.39 -7.63 30.11
N ALA A 238 -19.04 -6.37 29.87
CA ALA A 238 -17.64 -5.98 29.75
C ALA A 238 -16.93 -6.19 31.11
N PRO A 239 -15.67 -6.61 31.11
CA PRO A 239 -14.87 -6.58 32.32
C PRO A 239 -14.79 -5.13 32.84
N ALA A 240 -14.64 -4.96 34.16
CA ALA A 240 -14.47 -3.64 34.72
C ALA A 240 -13.25 -2.93 34.12
N TRP A 241 -13.45 -1.75 33.57
CA TRP A 241 -12.39 -0.95 32.96
C TRP A 241 -12.54 0.52 33.31
N LYS A 242 -11.45 1.26 33.25
CA LYS A 242 -11.43 2.72 33.39
C LYS A 242 -10.75 3.31 32.17
N PRO A 243 -11.34 4.33 31.54
CA PRO A 243 -10.71 4.99 30.39
C PRO A 243 -9.33 5.53 30.75
N VAL A 244 -8.35 5.23 29.93
CA VAL A 244 -7.04 5.89 29.97
C VAL A 244 -7.19 7.32 29.44
N ASN A 245 -7.98 7.48 28.38
CA ASN A 245 -8.39 8.79 27.90
C ASN A 245 -9.74 9.19 28.51
N ALA A 246 -9.72 10.09 29.49
CA ALA A 246 -10.93 10.60 30.14
C ALA A 246 -11.88 11.36 29.22
N ARG A 247 -11.42 11.79 28.02
CA ARG A 247 -12.19 12.59 27.05
C ARG A 247 -12.95 11.75 26.03
N LEU A 248 -13.02 10.43 26.20
CA LEU A 248 -13.84 9.59 25.33
C LEU A 248 -15.31 9.99 25.45
N ASP A 249 -15.96 10.21 24.31
CA ASP A 249 -17.42 10.38 24.26
C ASP A 249 -18.16 9.04 24.46
N ASP A 250 -19.47 9.11 24.60
CA ASP A 250 -20.29 7.94 24.89
C ASP A 250 -20.31 6.92 23.74
N SER A 251 -20.20 7.38 22.49
CA SER A 251 -20.14 6.47 21.33
C SER A 251 -18.80 5.70 21.29
N GLN A 252 -17.70 6.39 21.59
CA GLN A 252 -16.38 5.78 21.72
C GLN A 252 -16.31 4.81 22.90
N ARG A 253 -16.89 5.16 24.05
CA ARG A 253 -16.97 4.26 25.23
C ARG A 253 -17.76 2.99 24.91
N ARG A 254 -18.93 3.11 24.25
CA ARG A 254 -19.71 1.94 23.80
C ARG A 254 -18.92 1.05 22.84
N ALA A 255 -18.18 1.65 21.90
CA ALA A 255 -17.35 0.89 20.96
C ALA A 255 -16.21 0.14 21.67
N VAL A 256 -15.53 0.76 22.62
CA VAL A 256 -14.51 0.12 23.47
C VAL A 256 -15.14 -1.02 24.28
N GLU A 257 -16.30 -0.79 24.90
CA GLU A 257 -17.00 -1.80 25.69
C GLU A 257 -17.40 -3.01 24.85
N LEU A 258 -17.93 -2.79 23.62
CA LEU A 258 -18.24 -3.86 22.68
C LEU A 258 -16.98 -4.68 22.35
N ALA A 259 -15.86 -4.01 22.03
CA ALA A 259 -14.60 -4.66 21.73
C ALA A 259 -14.07 -5.51 22.89
N LEU A 260 -14.19 -5.02 24.13
CA LEU A 260 -13.75 -5.75 25.33
C LEU A 260 -14.64 -6.95 25.67
N ARG A 261 -15.92 -6.94 25.27
CA ARG A 261 -16.85 -8.06 25.42
C ARG A 261 -16.68 -9.13 24.36
N ALA A 262 -16.17 -8.77 23.17
CA ALA A 262 -16.04 -9.70 22.06
C ALA A 262 -15.10 -10.87 22.40
N GLN A 263 -15.58 -12.09 22.15
CA GLN A 263 -14.80 -13.32 22.26
C GLN A 263 -14.30 -13.80 20.91
N ASP A 264 -14.88 -13.33 19.81
CA ASP A 264 -14.50 -13.64 18.45
C ASP A 264 -14.15 -12.35 17.69
N VAL A 265 -15.13 -11.60 17.22
CA VAL A 265 -14.93 -10.40 16.39
C VAL A 265 -15.84 -9.26 16.84
N ALA A 266 -15.30 -8.04 16.83
CA ALA A 266 -16.08 -6.80 16.98
C ALA A 266 -15.68 -5.80 15.89
N LEU A 267 -16.64 -5.01 15.44
CA LEU A 267 -16.47 -3.97 14.43
C LEU A 267 -16.67 -2.58 15.07
N ILE A 268 -15.74 -1.67 14.78
CA ILE A 268 -15.85 -0.25 15.15
C ILE A 268 -16.02 0.52 13.84
N HIS A 269 -17.22 0.95 13.55
CA HIS A 269 -17.49 1.80 12.41
C HIS A 269 -17.21 3.25 12.80
N GLY A 270 -16.17 3.83 12.20
CA GLY A 270 -15.68 5.17 12.52
C GLY A 270 -15.77 6.12 11.34
N PRO A 271 -16.89 6.85 11.18
CA PRO A 271 -17.04 7.91 10.19
C PRO A 271 -15.95 8.98 10.28
N PRO A 272 -15.84 9.87 9.26
CA PRO A 272 -14.82 10.92 9.25
C PRO A 272 -14.85 11.79 10.50
N GLY A 273 -13.68 12.03 11.10
CA GLY A 273 -13.56 12.93 12.25
C GLY A 273 -14.03 12.39 13.60
N THR A 274 -14.60 11.17 13.68
CA THR A 274 -15.18 10.61 14.93
C THR A 274 -14.14 10.04 15.90
N GLY A 275 -12.86 10.19 15.63
CA GLY A 275 -11.81 9.70 16.53
C GLY A 275 -11.66 8.20 16.58
N LYS A 276 -11.93 7.47 15.46
CA LYS A 276 -11.76 6.03 15.32
C LYS A 276 -10.44 5.53 15.91
N THR A 277 -9.31 6.12 15.51
CA THR A 277 -7.98 5.73 16.04
C THR A 277 -7.87 5.97 17.55
N THR A 278 -8.57 6.96 18.11
CA THR A 278 -8.62 7.20 19.57
C THR A 278 -9.30 6.02 20.27
N ALA A 279 -10.43 5.55 19.76
CA ALA A 279 -11.11 4.38 20.30
C ALA A 279 -10.25 3.10 20.14
N VAL A 280 -9.57 2.93 19.00
CA VAL A 280 -8.65 1.81 18.75
C VAL A 280 -7.48 1.82 19.74
N VAL A 281 -6.85 2.96 19.99
CA VAL A 281 -5.78 3.12 20.99
C VAL A 281 -6.28 2.71 22.37
N GLU A 282 -7.47 3.19 22.77
CA GLU A 282 -8.06 2.81 24.06
C GLU A 282 -8.29 1.30 24.17
N VAL A 283 -8.87 0.66 23.14
CA VAL A 283 -9.03 -0.81 23.10
C VAL A 283 -7.72 -1.52 23.33
N ILE A 284 -6.66 -1.12 22.63
CA ILE A 284 -5.32 -1.73 22.76
C ILE A 284 -4.80 -1.57 24.18
N LEU A 285 -4.90 -0.39 24.77
CA LEU A 285 -4.41 -0.12 26.13
C LEU A 285 -5.19 -0.93 27.18
N GLN A 286 -6.50 -1.05 27.04
CA GLN A 286 -7.33 -1.87 27.91
C GLN A 286 -7.00 -3.36 27.78
N GLU A 287 -6.76 -3.86 26.57
CA GLU A 287 -6.34 -5.25 26.36
C GLU A 287 -4.99 -5.53 26.99
N VAL A 288 -4.02 -4.63 26.85
CA VAL A 288 -2.71 -4.74 27.51
C VAL A 288 -2.84 -4.70 29.02
N ALA A 289 -3.69 -3.84 29.57
CA ALA A 289 -3.97 -3.77 31.01
C ALA A 289 -4.54 -5.09 31.56
N ARG A 290 -5.23 -5.86 30.72
CA ARG A 290 -5.76 -7.20 31.03
C ARG A 290 -4.72 -8.32 30.86
N GLY A 291 -3.50 -8.00 30.45
CA GLY A 291 -2.43 -8.96 30.19
C GLY A 291 -2.45 -9.57 28.79
N SER A 292 -3.33 -9.11 27.88
CA SER A 292 -3.35 -9.58 26.50
C SER A 292 -2.14 -9.10 25.70
N ARG A 293 -1.59 -9.97 24.85
CA ARG A 293 -0.67 -9.59 23.77
C ARG A 293 -1.44 -9.19 22.53
N VAL A 294 -1.16 -8.01 22.00
CA VAL A 294 -1.91 -7.43 20.87
C VAL A 294 -1.03 -7.35 19.62
N ILE A 295 -1.58 -7.81 18.49
CA ILE A 295 -1.07 -7.42 17.17
C ILE A 295 -1.95 -6.32 16.60
N ALA A 296 -1.37 -5.13 16.42
CA ALA A 296 -2.06 -3.96 15.87
C ALA A 296 -1.58 -3.74 14.43
N ALA A 297 -2.51 -3.75 13.48
CA ALA A 297 -2.18 -3.72 12.06
C ALA A 297 -3.02 -2.70 11.29
N ALA A 298 -2.49 -2.20 10.18
CA ALA A 298 -3.24 -1.40 9.21
C ALA A 298 -2.75 -1.66 7.78
N ALA A 299 -3.51 -1.18 6.79
CA ALA A 299 -3.18 -1.35 5.38
C ALA A 299 -1.90 -0.59 4.98
N SER A 300 -1.68 0.61 5.51
CA SER A 300 -0.58 1.49 5.15
C SER A 300 0.44 1.69 6.28
N ASN A 301 1.69 2.04 5.92
CA ASN A 301 2.72 2.38 6.91
C ASN A 301 2.34 3.62 7.72
N ILE A 302 1.76 4.63 7.06
CA ILE A 302 1.37 5.89 7.71
C ILE A 302 0.32 5.62 8.80
N ALA A 303 -0.69 4.79 8.52
CA ALA A 303 -1.70 4.44 9.50
C ALA A 303 -1.11 3.69 10.71
N VAL A 304 -0.18 2.76 10.47
CA VAL A 304 0.51 2.06 11.56
C VAL A 304 1.37 3.01 12.38
N ASP A 305 2.10 3.91 11.73
CA ASP A 305 2.99 4.86 12.40
C ASP A 305 2.21 5.87 13.26
N ASN A 306 1.07 6.36 12.77
CA ASN A 306 0.15 7.19 13.53
C ASN A 306 -0.39 6.45 14.78
N LEU A 307 -0.69 5.15 14.63
CA LEU A 307 -1.11 4.32 15.77
C LEU A 307 0.00 4.16 16.80
N VAL A 308 1.24 3.91 16.35
CA VAL A 308 2.44 3.80 17.20
C VAL A 308 2.70 5.10 17.96
N GLU A 309 2.63 6.24 17.29
CA GLU A 309 2.84 7.56 17.89
C GLU A 309 1.81 7.82 19.01
N ARG A 310 0.52 7.58 18.74
CA ARG A 310 -0.56 7.76 19.71
C ARG A 310 -0.45 6.80 20.89
N LEU A 311 -0.11 5.53 20.67
CA LEU A 311 0.13 4.55 21.74
C LEU A 311 1.33 4.96 22.60
N ALA A 312 2.43 5.40 21.99
CA ALA A 312 3.63 5.84 22.71
C ALA A 312 3.38 7.11 23.54
N ALA A 313 2.55 8.04 23.03
CA ALA A 313 2.16 9.24 23.76
C ALA A 313 1.22 8.92 24.93
N ALA A 314 0.22 8.05 24.72
CA ALA A 314 -0.74 7.68 25.75
C ALA A 314 -0.14 6.81 26.88
N ALA A 315 0.82 5.92 26.52
CA ALA A 315 1.44 5.01 27.47
C ALA A 315 2.96 4.89 27.22
N PRO A 316 3.79 5.83 27.70
CA PRO A 316 5.24 5.85 27.42
C PRO A 316 6.00 4.60 27.88
N LYS A 317 5.48 3.87 28.87
CA LYS A 317 6.07 2.62 29.42
C LYS A 317 5.63 1.36 28.68
N LEU A 318 4.74 1.48 27.71
CA LEU A 318 4.23 0.36 26.92
C LEU A 318 5.37 -0.29 26.15
N LYS A 319 5.50 -1.62 26.26
CA LYS A 319 6.44 -2.42 25.47
C LYS A 319 5.88 -2.61 24.07
N LEU A 320 6.05 -1.58 23.25
CA LEU A 320 5.53 -1.43 21.91
C LEU A 320 6.65 -1.64 20.90
N VAL A 321 6.43 -2.50 19.91
CA VAL A 321 7.39 -2.78 18.83
C VAL A 321 6.73 -2.50 17.48
N ARG A 322 7.38 -1.69 16.65
CA ARG A 322 7.00 -1.41 15.25
C ARG A 322 7.84 -2.29 14.31
N LEU A 323 7.19 -3.25 13.67
CA LEU A 323 7.80 -4.09 12.65
C LEU A 323 7.70 -3.43 11.28
N GLY A 324 8.82 -3.13 10.66
CA GLY A 324 8.90 -2.53 9.33
C GLY A 324 10.29 -2.00 9.05
N HIS A 325 10.60 -1.79 7.78
CA HIS A 325 11.90 -1.27 7.39
C HIS A 325 12.05 0.20 7.81
N PRO A 326 13.12 0.60 8.53
CA PRO A 326 13.29 1.96 9.10
C PRO A 326 13.09 3.09 8.11
N ALA A 327 13.52 2.91 6.86
CA ALA A 327 13.36 3.92 5.83
C ALA A 327 11.89 4.19 5.42
N ARG A 328 10.95 3.31 5.82
CA ARG A 328 9.50 3.47 5.59
C ARG A 328 8.74 4.01 6.80
N LEU A 329 9.44 4.25 7.89
CA LEU A 329 8.86 4.71 9.14
C LEU A 329 8.98 6.23 9.25
N LEU A 330 8.01 6.84 9.88
CA LEU A 330 8.11 8.24 10.25
C LEU A 330 9.25 8.45 11.26
N PRO A 331 9.99 9.58 11.21
CA PRO A 331 11.10 9.85 12.10
C PRO A 331 10.74 9.70 13.59
N GLN A 332 9.52 10.07 13.98
CA GLN A 332 9.02 10.06 15.35
C GLN A 332 8.88 8.64 15.94
N VAL A 333 8.72 7.63 15.08
CA VAL A 333 8.49 6.23 15.53
C VAL A 333 9.70 5.32 15.33
N ILE A 334 10.80 5.81 14.77
CA ILE A 334 12.01 5.01 14.50
C ILE A 334 12.51 4.33 15.79
N ASP A 335 12.47 5.03 16.90
CA ASP A 335 12.88 4.50 18.23
C ASP A 335 12.07 3.30 18.71
N LYS A 336 10.85 3.13 18.21
CA LYS A 336 9.97 2.00 18.48
C LYS A 336 10.12 0.88 17.47
N SER A 337 10.95 1.07 16.42
CA SER A 337 11.21 0.01 15.45
C SER A 337 11.88 -1.19 16.11
N LEU A 338 11.59 -2.38 15.59
CA LEU A 338 12.21 -3.61 16.02
C LEU A 338 13.73 -3.51 15.95
N GLU A 339 14.26 -2.95 14.86
CA GLU A 339 15.70 -2.77 14.66
C GLU A 339 16.33 -1.85 15.71
N ALA A 340 15.72 -0.73 16.04
CA ALA A 340 16.24 0.18 17.05
C ALA A 340 16.23 -0.45 18.46
N GLN A 341 15.20 -1.24 18.78
CA GLN A 341 15.11 -1.91 20.07
C GLN A 341 16.10 -3.08 20.20
N VAL A 342 16.26 -3.88 19.13
CA VAL A 342 17.28 -4.93 19.07
C VAL A 342 18.68 -4.36 19.28
N LEU A 343 18.99 -3.20 18.66
CA LEU A 343 20.30 -2.54 18.84
C LEU A 343 20.58 -2.09 20.27
N ARG A 344 19.54 -1.80 21.05
CA ARG A 344 19.66 -1.36 22.46
C ARG A 344 19.77 -2.53 23.44
N SER A 345 19.54 -3.77 22.99
CA SER A 345 19.63 -4.95 23.85
C SER A 345 21.07 -5.32 24.20
N ASP A 346 21.28 -5.93 25.39
CA ASP A 346 22.59 -6.36 25.83
C ASP A 346 23.22 -7.41 24.90
N ASN A 347 22.41 -8.32 24.36
CA ASN A 347 22.85 -9.29 23.37
C ASN A 347 23.35 -8.65 22.07
N SER A 348 22.81 -7.49 21.69
CA SER A 348 23.30 -6.73 20.54
C SER A 348 24.65 -6.07 20.81
N SER A 349 24.95 -5.65 22.05
CA SER A 349 26.27 -5.15 22.42
C SER A 349 27.33 -6.22 22.27
N LEU A 350 27.05 -7.43 22.74
CA LEU A 350 27.93 -8.60 22.63
C LEU A 350 28.11 -9.03 21.16
N ALA A 351 27.10 -8.95 20.35
CA ALA A 351 27.20 -9.19 18.90
C ALA A 351 28.12 -8.17 18.19
N ARG A 352 28.11 -6.91 18.64
CA ARG A 352 29.05 -5.87 18.15
C ARG A 352 30.49 -6.17 18.51
N ASP A 353 30.73 -6.73 19.70
CA ASP A 353 32.08 -7.14 20.10
C ASP A 353 32.60 -8.28 19.24
N CYS A 354 31.76 -9.31 18.95
CA CYS A 354 32.10 -10.36 17.97
C CYS A 354 32.47 -9.78 16.62
N ARG A 355 31.77 -8.74 16.12
CA ARG A 355 32.12 -8.07 14.87
C ARG A 355 33.47 -7.38 14.89
N ARG A 356 33.81 -6.70 16.00
CA ARG A 356 35.15 -6.10 16.15
C ARG A 356 36.25 -7.15 16.08
N ASP A 357 36.05 -8.28 16.77
CA ASP A 357 36.99 -9.38 16.74
C ASP A 357 37.13 -9.97 15.34
N MET A 358 36.03 -10.18 14.65
CA MET A 358 36.04 -10.62 13.25
C MET A 358 36.77 -9.63 12.33
N GLN A 359 36.59 -8.32 12.52
CA GLN A 359 37.33 -7.30 11.75
C GLN A 359 38.83 -7.36 12.01
N GLN A 360 39.23 -7.57 13.27
CA GLN A 360 40.67 -7.76 13.63
C GLN A 360 41.25 -9.02 13.00
N LEU A 361 40.53 -10.14 13.06
CA LEU A 361 40.97 -11.40 12.45
C LEU A 361 41.02 -11.30 10.91
N ASN A 362 40.08 -10.59 10.26
CA ASN A 362 40.14 -10.33 8.83
C ASN A 362 41.36 -9.50 8.46
N ARG A 363 41.68 -8.43 9.24
CA ARG A 363 42.91 -7.65 9.02
C ARG A 363 44.16 -8.51 9.22
N ARG A 364 44.13 -9.42 10.19
CA ARG A 364 45.24 -10.39 10.39
C ARG A 364 45.34 -11.35 9.21
N LEU A 365 44.23 -11.87 8.69
CA LEU A 365 44.19 -12.78 7.56
C LEU A 365 44.76 -12.15 6.29
N LEU A 366 44.52 -10.84 6.06
CA LEU A 366 45.07 -10.07 4.94
C LEU A 366 46.60 -9.89 5.04
N LYS A 367 47.15 -9.82 6.28
CA LYS A 367 48.58 -9.65 6.52
C LYS A 367 49.36 -10.99 6.52
N LEU A 368 48.65 -12.12 6.58
CA LEU A 368 49.28 -13.44 6.58
C LEU A 368 49.69 -13.86 5.17
N GLU A 369 50.95 -14.21 5.08
CA GLU A 369 51.58 -14.70 3.84
C GLU A 369 50.89 -15.97 3.29
N PRO A 370 50.73 -16.12 1.95
CA PRO A 370 50.00 -17.23 1.33
C PRO A 370 50.51 -18.64 1.74
N TRP A 371 51.80 -18.80 2.04
CA TRP A 371 52.38 -20.07 2.42
C TRP A 371 52.14 -20.50 3.89
N LYS A 372 51.71 -19.58 4.74
CA LYS A 372 51.30 -19.86 6.11
C LYS A 372 49.91 -20.53 6.20
N ARG A 373 49.77 -21.63 5.48
CA ARG A 373 48.46 -22.30 5.28
C ARG A 373 47.77 -22.74 6.59
N ALA A 374 48.58 -23.20 7.58
CA ALA A 374 48.06 -23.64 8.89
C ALA A 374 47.43 -22.46 9.68
N GLU A 375 48.16 -21.33 9.81
CA GLU A 375 47.70 -20.15 10.49
C GLU A 375 46.46 -19.55 9.79
N ARG A 376 46.44 -19.47 8.46
CA ARG A 376 45.29 -19.02 7.68
C ARG A 376 44.07 -19.92 7.87
N ARG A 377 44.26 -21.24 8.00
CA ARG A 377 43.20 -22.20 8.30
C ARG A 377 42.62 -21.99 9.70
N GLN A 378 43.46 -21.72 10.67
CA GLN A 378 43.06 -21.44 12.06
C GLN A 378 42.25 -20.13 12.14
N VAL A 379 42.74 -19.02 11.56
CA VAL A 379 42.04 -17.74 11.56
C VAL A 379 40.67 -17.85 10.85
N ARG A 380 40.59 -18.62 9.77
CA ARG A 380 39.30 -18.87 9.10
C ARG A 380 38.34 -19.73 9.94
N ALA A 381 38.86 -20.63 10.79
CA ALA A 381 38.06 -21.41 11.74
C ALA A 381 37.50 -20.50 12.83
N GLU A 382 38.34 -19.64 13.41
CA GLU A 382 37.95 -18.64 14.41
C GLU A 382 36.90 -17.66 13.84
N LEU A 383 37.08 -17.16 12.61
CA LEU A 383 36.10 -16.32 11.94
C LEU A 383 34.74 -17.00 11.76
N ARG A 384 34.72 -18.29 11.40
CA ARG A 384 33.46 -19.06 11.27
C ARG A 384 32.77 -19.22 12.64
N GLN A 385 33.54 -19.45 13.71
CA GLN A 385 32.99 -19.58 15.04
C GLN A 385 32.40 -18.27 15.55
N LEU A 386 33.13 -17.15 15.38
CA LEU A 386 32.61 -15.81 15.73
C LEU A 386 31.40 -15.41 14.93
N ALA A 387 31.34 -15.71 13.64
CA ALA A 387 30.19 -15.46 12.80
C ALA A 387 28.95 -16.25 13.26
N LYS A 388 29.15 -17.52 13.68
CA LYS A 388 28.08 -18.33 14.27
C LYS A 388 27.60 -17.74 15.61
N GLU A 389 28.52 -17.31 16.46
CA GLU A 389 28.23 -16.71 17.77
C GLU A 389 27.48 -15.36 17.57
N GLU A 390 27.93 -14.51 16.65
CA GLU A 390 27.28 -13.26 16.32
C GLU A 390 25.81 -13.49 15.89
N ARG A 391 25.59 -14.43 14.95
CA ARG A 391 24.23 -14.79 14.51
C ARG A 391 23.34 -15.26 15.65
N GLN A 392 23.87 -16.11 16.54
CA GLN A 392 23.12 -16.61 17.71
C GLN A 392 22.77 -15.49 18.69
N ARG A 393 23.68 -14.53 18.94
CA ARG A 393 23.44 -13.39 19.81
C ARG A 393 22.42 -12.43 19.22
N GLN A 394 22.50 -12.17 17.89
CA GLN A 394 21.50 -11.36 17.20
C GLN A 394 20.12 -12.02 17.23
N GLN A 395 20.04 -13.33 17.05
CA GLN A 395 18.77 -14.05 17.10
C GLN A 395 18.17 -14.04 18.50
N LYS A 396 19.00 -14.17 19.55
CA LYS A 396 18.55 -14.02 20.95
C LYS A 396 18.05 -12.61 21.22
N ALA A 397 18.78 -11.58 20.81
CA ALA A 397 18.36 -10.19 20.96
C ALA A 397 17.01 -9.92 20.29
N LEU A 398 16.83 -10.46 19.09
CA LEU A 398 15.57 -10.37 18.36
C LEU A 398 14.44 -11.05 19.13
N GLN A 399 14.66 -12.28 19.59
CA GLN A 399 13.64 -13.06 20.29
C GLN A 399 13.23 -12.41 21.62
N GLU A 400 14.19 -11.88 22.39
CA GLU A 400 13.92 -11.14 23.62
C GLU A 400 13.01 -9.92 23.40
N VAL A 401 13.25 -9.16 22.33
CA VAL A 401 12.40 -8.00 22.00
C VAL A 401 11.01 -8.45 21.57
N LEU A 402 10.91 -9.50 20.75
CA LEU A 402 9.63 -10.01 20.27
C LEU A 402 8.78 -10.61 21.40
N ASP A 403 9.40 -11.42 22.28
CA ASP A 403 8.70 -12.08 23.39
C ASP A 403 8.32 -11.08 24.49
N GLY A 404 9.14 -10.05 24.68
CA GLY A 404 8.86 -8.96 25.62
C GLY A 404 7.80 -7.97 25.15
N ALA A 405 7.43 -7.97 23.87
CA ALA A 405 6.48 -7.02 23.31
C ALA A 405 5.05 -7.30 23.76
N GLN A 406 4.39 -6.29 24.35
CA GLN A 406 2.97 -6.31 24.68
C GLN A 406 2.12 -5.98 23.45
N VAL A 407 2.58 -5.04 22.62
CA VAL A 407 1.93 -4.64 21.38
C VAL A 407 2.91 -4.72 20.22
N MET A 408 2.54 -5.48 19.21
CA MET A 408 3.26 -5.58 17.93
C MET A 408 2.52 -4.80 16.86
N CYS A 409 3.12 -3.71 16.37
CA CYS A 409 2.55 -2.89 15.31
C CYS A 409 3.19 -3.19 13.97
N CYS A 410 2.39 -3.52 12.95
CA CYS A 410 2.88 -3.82 11.60
C CYS A 410 1.84 -3.49 10.52
N THR A 411 2.27 -3.44 9.26
CA THR A 411 1.29 -3.48 8.16
C THR A 411 0.69 -4.88 8.08
N LEU A 412 -0.51 -5.02 7.49
CA LEU A 412 -1.19 -6.30 7.34
C LEU A 412 -0.27 -7.36 6.70
N THR A 413 0.37 -7.02 5.59
CA THR A 413 1.35 -7.92 4.94
C THR A 413 2.64 -8.09 5.74
N GLY A 414 2.94 -7.17 6.66
CA GLY A 414 4.03 -7.26 7.63
C GLY A 414 3.78 -8.33 8.69
N ALA A 415 2.53 -8.69 8.99
CA ALA A 415 2.19 -9.77 9.90
C ALA A 415 2.72 -11.15 9.44
N LEU A 416 2.97 -11.31 8.13
CA LEU A 416 3.59 -12.51 7.54
C LEU A 416 5.13 -12.46 7.49
N HIS A 417 5.74 -11.50 8.15
CA HIS A 417 7.20 -11.44 8.19
C HIS A 417 7.78 -12.68 8.89
N PRO A 418 8.87 -13.30 8.40
CA PRO A 418 9.46 -14.50 8.98
C PRO A 418 9.78 -14.37 10.48
N GLN A 419 10.13 -13.18 10.95
CA GLN A 419 10.38 -12.90 12.36
C GLN A 419 9.15 -13.10 13.26
N LEU A 420 7.94 -13.06 12.72
CA LEU A 420 6.70 -13.36 13.44
C LEU A 420 6.24 -14.82 13.28
N HIS A 421 7.04 -15.69 12.66
CA HIS A 421 6.73 -17.12 12.62
C HIS A 421 6.71 -17.67 14.05
N GLY A 422 5.68 -18.43 14.39
CA GLY A 422 5.49 -18.99 15.73
C GLY A 422 5.05 -17.99 16.81
N GLN A 423 4.93 -16.70 16.50
CA GLN A 423 4.35 -15.73 17.43
C GLN A 423 2.82 -15.77 17.34
N ALA A 424 2.18 -15.87 18.51
CA ALA A 424 0.73 -15.84 18.68
C ALA A 424 0.33 -14.66 19.57
N PHE A 425 -0.85 -14.13 19.33
CA PHE A 425 -1.41 -12.99 20.03
C PHE A 425 -2.82 -13.33 20.54
N ASP A 426 -3.26 -12.63 21.57
CA ASP A 426 -4.61 -12.81 22.10
C ASP A 426 -5.64 -12.06 21.25
N VAL A 427 -5.29 -10.86 20.77
CA VAL A 427 -6.14 -9.98 19.99
C VAL A 427 -5.41 -9.40 18.80
N ALA A 428 -6.06 -9.46 17.63
CA ALA A 428 -5.69 -8.66 16.45
C ALA A 428 -6.58 -7.42 16.40
N VAL A 429 -5.96 -6.25 16.35
CA VAL A 429 -6.65 -4.97 16.15
C VAL A 429 -6.23 -4.43 14.79
N ILE A 430 -7.19 -4.25 13.89
CA ILE A 430 -6.93 -3.76 12.53
C ILE A 430 -7.58 -2.39 12.39
N ASP A 431 -6.75 -1.35 12.26
CA ASP A 431 -7.22 -0.01 11.90
C ASP A 431 -7.26 0.15 10.38
N GLU A 432 -8.16 0.98 9.87
CA GLU A 432 -8.43 1.17 8.43
C GLU A 432 -8.75 -0.16 7.71
N ALA A 433 -9.53 -1.05 8.36
CA ALA A 433 -9.85 -2.37 7.83
C ALA A 433 -10.69 -2.33 6.53
N ALA A 434 -11.47 -1.26 6.33
CA ALA A 434 -12.24 -1.05 5.11
C ALA A 434 -11.39 -0.63 3.89
N GLN A 435 -10.09 -0.33 4.08
CA GLN A 435 -9.15 -0.01 3.01
C GLN A 435 -8.23 -1.19 2.64
N ALA A 436 -8.48 -2.35 3.20
CA ALA A 436 -7.63 -3.52 3.04
C ALA A 436 -8.34 -4.65 2.29
N LEU A 437 -7.62 -5.33 1.40
CA LEU A 437 -8.10 -6.58 0.83
C LEU A 437 -8.37 -7.60 1.94
N GLU A 438 -9.44 -8.38 1.81
CA GLU A 438 -9.80 -9.40 2.81
C GLU A 438 -8.64 -10.35 3.11
N ALA A 439 -7.95 -10.86 2.08
CA ALA A 439 -6.79 -11.72 2.26
C ALA A 439 -5.66 -11.06 3.08
N ALA A 440 -5.51 -9.74 2.99
CA ALA A 440 -4.52 -9.02 3.79
C ALA A 440 -4.93 -8.96 5.27
N CYS A 441 -6.20 -8.74 5.57
CA CYS A 441 -6.71 -8.80 6.95
C CYS A 441 -6.44 -10.15 7.59
N TRP A 442 -6.68 -11.23 6.85
CA TRP A 442 -6.41 -12.59 7.32
C TRP A 442 -4.95 -12.85 7.66
N SER A 443 -4.01 -12.13 7.07
CA SER A 443 -2.58 -12.22 7.42
C SER A 443 -2.30 -11.90 8.89
N ALA A 444 -3.04 -10.95 9.47
CA ALA A 444 -2.95 -10.61 10.89
C ALA A 444 -3.89 -11.47 11.74
N LEU A 445 -5.10 -11.73 11.27
CA LEU A 445 -6.12 -12.49 11.99
C LEU A 445 -5.69 -13.91 12.30
N LEU A 446 -5.00 -14.59 11.39
CA LEU A 446 -4.49 -15.95 11.60
C LEU A 446 -3.57 -16.07 12.82
N LYS A 447 -3.00 -14.96 13.30
CA LYS A 447 -2.09 -14.93 14.44
C LYS A 447 -2.76 -14.65 15.78
N ALA A 448 -4.06 -14.38 15.81
CA ALA A 448 -4.76 -13.96 17.02
C ALA A 448 -6.05 -14.76 17.25
N ARG A 449 -6.44 -14.92 18.51
CA ARG A 449 -7.65 -15.65 18.91
C ARG A 449 -8.92 -14.83 18.75
N ARG A 450 -8.82 -13.50 18.85
CA ARG A 450 -9.92 -12.54 18.75
C ARG A 450 -9.54 -11.41 17.80
N ALA A 451 -10.54 -10.73 17.27
CA ALA A 451 -10.34 -9.64 16.34
C ALA A 451 -11.18 -8.41 16.70
N VAL A 452 -10.59 -7.24 16.54
CA VAL A 452 -11.28 -5.94 16.52
C VAL A 452 -10.91 -5.25 15.23
N LEU A 453 -11.91 -5.02 14.37
CA LEU A 453 -11.73 -4.35 13.09
C LEU A 453 -12.32 -2.95 13.18
N ALA A 454 -11.50 -1.94 12.92
CA ALA A 454 -11.93 -0.56 12.87
C ALA A 454 -11.81 -0.04 11.43
N GLY A 455 -12.85 0.59 10.93
CA GLY A 455 -12.87 1.05 9.54
C GLY A 455 -14.08 1.89 9.21
N ASP A 456 -14.15 2.30 7.95
CA ASP A 456 -15.31 2.98 7.40
C ASP A 456 -15.49 2.56 5.93
N HIS A 457 -16.48 1.72 5.69
CA HIS A 457 -16.77 1.17 4.36
C HIS A 457 -17.45 2.19 3.42
N LEU A 458 -17.86 3.34 3.96
CA LEU A 458 -18.41 4.47 3.21
C LEU A 458 -17.32 5.50 2.82
N GLN A 459 -16.05 5.19 3.12
CA GLN A 459 -14.86 5.84 2.57
C GLN A 459 -14.21 4.94 1.52
N LEU A 460 -13.01 5.34 1.01
CA LEU A 460 -12.36 4.65 -0.10
C LEU A 460 -12.09 3.16 0.18
N PRO A 461 -12.41 2.28 -0.76
CA PRO A 461 -12.05 0.87 -0.71
C PRO A 461 -10.57 0.66 -1.05
N PRO A 462 -10.03 -0.57 -0.94
CA PRO A 462 -8.69 -0.87 -1.40
C PRO A 462 -8.56 -0.65 -2.91
N THR A 463 -7.40 -0.13 -3.35
CA THR A 463 -7.13 0.09 -4.79
C THR A 463 -6.92 -1.25 -5.49
N VAL A 464 -7.77 -1.58 -6.44
CA VAL A 464 -7.67 -2.77 -7.30
C VAL A 464 -7.45 -2.31 -8.75
N MET A 465 -6.27 -2.60 -9.30
CA MET A 465 -5.86 -2.15 -10.65
C MET A 465 -6.58 -2.89 -11.78
N SER A 466 -7.07 -4.08 -11.52
CA SER A 466 -7.77 -4.90 -12.52
C SER A 466 -9.28 -4.76 -12.36
N GLU A 467 -9.95 -4.14 -13.33
CA GLU A 467 -11.41 -4.07 -13.33
C GLU A 467 -12.09 -5.43 -13.28
N ALA A 468 -11.55 -6.41 -13.99
CA ALA A 468 -12.07 -7.78 -13.96
C ALA A 468 -12.01 -8.38 -12.55
N ALA A 469 -10.91 -8.15 -11.82
CA ALA A 469 -10.76 -8.60 -10.45
C ALA A 469 -11.69 -7.84 -9.50
N ALA A 470 -11.86 -6.54 -9.70
CA ALA A 470 -12.79 -5.72 -8.91
C ALA A 470 -14.24 -6.21 -9.12
N LYS A 471 -14.67 -6.41 -10.37
CA LYS A 471 -15.99 -6.98 -10.72
C LYS A 471 -16.20 -8.40 -10.18
N ALA A 472 -15.12 -9.19 -10.04
CA ALA A 472 -15.14 -10.52 -9.43
C ALA A 472 -15.18 -10.50 -7.89
N GLY A 473 -15.22 -9.32 -7.26
CA GLY A 473 -15.37 -9.16 -5.81
C GLY A 473 -14.06 -8.91 -5.03
N LEU A 474 -12.90 -8.77 -5.70
CA LEU A 474 -11.63 -8.51 -4.98
C LEU A 474 -11.63 -7.17 -4.20
N SER A 475 -12.46 -6.22 -4.58
CA SER A 475 -12.61 -4.94 -3.90
C SER A 475 -13.50 -5.00 -2.65
N ALA A 476 -14.28 -6.05 -2.47
CA ALA A 476 -15.07 -6.27 -1.25
C ALA A 476 -14.13 -6.52 -0.07
N THR A 477 -14.30 -5.74 0.99
CA THR A 477 -13.44 -5.83 2.17
C THR A 477 -14.03 -6.75 3.22
N LEU A 478 -13.17 -7.33 4.07
CA LEU A 478 -13.63 -8.09 5.22
C LEU A 478 -14.55 -7.25 6.12
N PHE A 479 -14.22 -5.98 6.32
CA PHE A 479 -15.01 -5.06 7.17
C PHE A 479 -16.43 -4.89 6.61
N GLU A 480 -16.55 -4.56 5.31
CA GLU A 480 -17.84 -4.36 4.64
C GLU A 480 -18.69 -5.63 4.67
N ARG A 481 -18.10 -6.79 4.39
CA ARG A 481 -18.78 -8.07 4.42
C ARG A 481 -19.32 -8.41 5.82
N LEU A 482 -18.48 -8.25 6.85
CA LEU A 482 -18.88 -8.52 8.23
C LEU A 482 -19.89 -7.50 8.75
N GLN A 483 -19.80 -6.23 8.34
CA GLN A 483 -20.80 -5.21 8.67
C GLN A 483 -22.18 -5.61 8.15
N GLY A 484 -22.24 -6.18 6.94
CA GLY A 484 -23.48 -6.66 6.35
C GLY A 484 -24.01 -7.95 7.00
N SER A 485 -23.13 -8.90 7.35
CA SER A 485 -23.56 -10.24 7.82
C SER A 485 -23.78 -10.30 9.33
N LEU A 486 -22.98 -9.62 10.15
CA LEU A 486 -23.06 -9.72 11.60
C LEU A 486 -24.04 -8.70 12.24
N GLY A 487 -24.37 -7.66 11.50
CA GLY A 487 -25.33 -6.66 11.93
C GLY A 487 -24.90 -5.84 13.18
N PRO A 488 -25.86 -5.16 13.84
CA PRO A 488 -25.58 -4.23 14.93
C PRO A 488 -25.10 -4.89 16.23
N ALA A 489 -25.29 -6.20 16.39
CA ALA A 489 -24.84 -6.92 17.59
C ALA A 489 -23.33 -6.98 17.71
N ALA A 490 -22.61 -6.99 16.58
CA ALA A 490 -21.16 -7.08 16.51
C ALA A 490 -20.50 -5.75 16.07
N SER A 491 -21.28 -4.70 15.78
CA SER A 491 -20.80 -3.43 15.27
C SER A 491 -21.27 -2.25 16.12
N CYS A 492 -20.39 -1.29 16.35
CA CYS A 492 -20.70 -0.02 16.98
C CYS A 492 -20.21 1.13 16.11
N MET A 493 -21.14 2.01 15.71
CA MET A 493 -20.78 3.23 14.98
C MET A 493 -20.47 4.36 15.97
N LEU A 494 -19.39 5.09 15.70
CA LEU A 494 -19.04 6.33 16.37
C LEU A 494 -19.88 7.47 15.78
N THR A 495 -20.49 8.29 16.60
CA THR A 495 -21.46 9.29 16.16
C THR A 495 -20.99 10.73 16.32
N VAL A 496 -20.10 11.03 17.27
CA VAL A 496 -19.62 12.39 17.51
C VAL A 496 -18.32 12.63 16.75
N GLN A 497 -18.32 13.65 15.88
CA GLN A 497 -17.11 14.03 15.13
C GLN A 497 -16.48 15.33 15.65
N TYR A 498 -15.15 15.44 15.56
CA TYR A 498 -14.29 16.48 16.11
C TYR A 498 -13.45 17.22 15.07
N ARG A 499 -13.85 17.16 13.81
CA ARG A 499 -13.06 17.69 12.68
C ARG A 499 -13.75 18.85 11.99
N MET A 500 -14.96 18.62 11.50
CA MET A 500 -15.63 19.46 10.51
C MET A 500 -16.61 20.43 11.17
N HIS A 501 -16.76 21.59 10.55
CA HIS A 501 -17.93 22.44 10.78
C HIS A 501 -19.23 21.65 10.55
N ALA A 502 -20.29 21.98 11.29
CA ALA A 502 -21.56 21.25 11.24
C ALA A 502 -22.12 21.16 9.81
N ALA A 503 -22.10 22.23 9.04
CA ALA A 503 -22.62 22.23 7.67
C ALA A 503 -21.90 21.25 6.73
N ILE A 504 -20.56 21.10 6.85
CA ILE A 504 -19.79 20.14 6.06
C ILE A 504 -20.14 18.72 6.49
N MET A 505 -20.24 18.47 7.79
CA MET A 505 -20.57 17.17 8.35
C MET A 505 -21.98 16.74 7.97
N ASP A 506 -22.95 17.65 8.03
CA ASP A 506 -24.38 17.36 7.84
C ASP A 506 -24.68 16.76 6.47
N TRP A 507 -24.06 17.27 5.38
CA TRP A 507 -24.20 16.66 4.07
C TRP A 507 -23.78 15.19 4.08
N SER A 508 -22.58 14.91 4.60
CA SER A 508 -22.07 13.54 4.69
C SER A 508 -22.94 12.66 5.60
N SER A 509 -23.41 13.21 6.72
CA SER A 509 -24.29 12.53 7.67
C SER A 509 -25.60 12.09 7.02
N GLN A 510 -26.27 12.98 6.31
CA GLN A 510 -27.57 12.72 5.68
C GLN A 510 -27.44 11.74 4.51
N GLU A 511 -26.47 11.93 3.64
CA GLU A 511 -26.30 11.12 2.42
C GLU A 511 -25.79 9.71 2.68
N LEU A 512 -24.94 9.51 3.69
CA LEU A 512 -24.19 8.27 3.85
C LEU A 512 -24.33 7.62 5.22
N TYR A 513 -24.55 8.40 6.30
CA TYR A 513 -24.58 7.87 7.67
C TYR A 513 -25.97 7.93 8.32
N GLY A 514 -27.02 8.08 7.50
CA GLY A 514 -28.41 8.06 7.97
C GLY A 514 -28.75 9.15 8.98
N GLY A 515 -28.09 10.30 8.91
CA GLY A 515 -28.31 11.44 9.79
C GLY A 515 -27.83 11.24 11.24
N GLN A 516 -26.95 10.27 11.49
CA GLN A 516 -26.55 9.88 12.85
C GLN A 516 -25.30 10.59 13.37
N LEU A 517 -24.61 11.37 12.53
CA LEU A 517 -23.41 12.10 12.95
C LEU A 517 -23.80 13.40 13.63
N GLU A 518 -23.07 13.73 14.69
CA GLU A 518 -23.19 14.96 15.45
C GLU A 518 -21.85 15.69 15.50
N ALA A 519 -21.85 17.00 15.26
CA ALA A 519 -20.64 17.79 15.40
C ALA A 519 -20.45 18.17 16.87
N HIS A 520 -19.27 17.85 17.43
CA HIS A 520 -18.94 18.28 18.78
C HIS A 520 -18.94 19.81 18.88
N GLU A 521 -19.34 20.36 20.01
CA GLU A 521 -19.47 21.81 20.25
C GLU A 521 -18.20 22.60 19.90
N SER A 522 -17.00 22.01 20.08
CA SER A 522 -15.71 22.63 19.77
C SER A 522 -15.45 22.86 18.27
N VAL A 523 -16.22 22.22 17.39
CA VAL A 523 -16.04 22.32 15.92
C VAL A 523 -17.34 22.67 15.19
N ALA A 524 -18.48 22.56 15.83
CA ALA A 524 -19.79 22.72 15.19
C ALA A 524 -19.94 24.07 14.46
N ALA A 525 -19.37 25.13 15.01
CA ALA A 525 -19.50 26.50 14.49
C ALA A 525 -18.15 27.18 14.20
N HIS A 526 -17.04 26.43 14.13
CA HIS A 526 -15.74 27.02 13.90
C HIS A 526 -15.57 27.48 12.43
N THR A 527 -15.06 28.68 12.23
CA THR A 527 -14.87 29.31 10.92
C THR A 527 -13.39 29.56 10.61
N LEU A 528 -13.07 30.01 9.40
CA LEU A 528 -11.71 30.42 9.05
C LEU A 528 -11.22 31.60 9.88
N ALA A 529 -12.11 32.49 10.29
CA ALA A 529 -11.79 33.66 11.12
C ALA A 529 -11.26 33.29 12.52
N ASP A 530 -11.59 32.09 13.03
CA ASP A 530 -11.13 31.60 14.33
C ASP A 530 -9.68 31.09 14.31
N LEU A 531 -9.06 31.04 13.14
CA LEU A 531 -7.65 30.61 13.04
C LEU A 531 -6.70 31.65 13.65
N PRO A 532 -5.73 31.23 14.48
CA PRO A 532 -4.77 32.19 15.08
C PRO A 532 -4.00 33.03 14.08
N SER A 533 -3.70 32.48 12.89
CA SER A 533 -3.02 33.19 11.81
C SER A 533 -3.87 34.29 11.17
N VAL A 534 -5.20 34.14 11.22
CA VAL A 534 -6.18 35.07 10.65
C VAL A 534 -6.60 36.07 11.71
N SER A 535 -6.98 35.63 12.90
CA SER A 535 -7.52 36.46 13.99
C SER A 535 -6.52 37.50 14.52
N SER A 536 -5.21 37.29 14.31
CA SER A 536 -4.15 38.25 14.68
C SER A 536 -4.03 39.47 13.74
N ASN A 537 -4.66 39.40 12.54
CA ASN A 537 -4.65 40.45 11.55
C ASN A 537 -6.07 40.98 11.32
N SER A 538 -6.40 42.17 11.76
CA SER A 538 -7.77 42.70 11.74
C SER A 538 -8.38 42.83 10.35
N SER A 539 -7.59 43.14 9.31
CA SER A 539 -8.10 43.17 7.91
C SER A 539 -8.31 41.79 7.35
N ALA A 540 -7.36 40.86 7.55
CA ALA A 540 -7.49 39.48 7.11
C ALA A 540 -8.63 38.75 7.82
N SER A 541 -8.91 39.09 9.08
CA SER A 541 -10.04 38.53 9.83
C SER A 541 -11.40 38.96 9.26
N ALA A 542 -11.53 40.19 8.76
CA ALA A 542 -12.75 40.66 8.12
C ALA A 542 -12.98 39.92 6.79
N ASP A 543 -11.93 39.83 5.94
CA ASP A 543 -12.01 39.11 4.66
C ASP A 543 -12.29 37.62 4.86
N ALA A 544 -11.72 36.99 5.88
CA ALA A 544 -11.97 35.59 6.20
C ALA A 544 -13.37 35.33 6.78
N ALA A 545 -13.96 36.32 7.47
CA ALA A 545 -15.32 36.22 7.98
C ALA A 545 -16.38 36.28 6.86
N GLU A 546 -16.02 36.84 5.70
CA GLU A 546 -16.88 36.87 4.51
C GLU A 546 -16.83 35.54 3.73
N LEU A 547 -15.80 34.68 3.96
CA LEU A 547 -15.69 33.40 3.27
C LEU A 547 -16.66 32.38 3.90
N PRO A 548 -17.59 31.82 3.11
CA PRO A 548 -18.57 30.84 3.60
C PRO A 548 -17.91 29.52 3.96
N THR A 549 -18.55 28.73 4.82
CA THR A 549 -18.09 27.37 5.16
C THR A 549 -18.13 26.44 3.95
N MET A 550 -19.14 26.60 3.08
CA MET A 550 -19.29 25.84 1.83
C MET A 550 -19.46 26.83 0.68
N LEU A 551 -18.76 26.59 -0.41
CA LEU A 551 -18.77 27.42 -1.60
C LEU A 551 -18.89 26.57 -2.87
N LEU A 552 -19.80 26.92 -3.75
CA LEU A 552 -19.86 26.42 -5.11
C LEU A 552 -19.28 27.48 -6.06
N ILE A 553 -18.22 27.16 -6.75
CA ILE A 553 -17.63 27.92 -7.85
C ILE A 553 -18.05 27.23 -9.15
N ASP A 554 -19.12 27.75 -9.76
CA ASP A 554 -19.73 27.13 -10.92
C ASP A 554 -19.03 27.55 -12.21
N THR A 555 -18.62 26.58 -12.99
CA THR A 555 -17.99 26.77 -14.31
C THR A 555 -18.95 26.56 -15.48
N ALA A 556 -20.24 26.29 -15.20
CA ALA A 556 -21.25 26.17 -16.23
C ALA A 556 -21.34 27.48 -17.03
N GLY A 557 -21.38 27.36 -18.37
CA GLY A 557 -21.44 28.52 -19.28
C GLY A 557 -20.14 29.33 -19.45
N CYS A 558 -19.03 28.89 -18.79
CA CYS A 558 -17.71 29.55 -18.91
C CYS A 558 -16.86 29.02 -20.09
N GLU A 559 -17.36 28.06 -20.86
CA GLU A 559 -16.61 27.40 -21.96
C GLU A 559 -15.32 26.70 -21.47
N PHE A 560 -15.30 26.17 -20.23
CA PHE A 560 -14.18 25.46 -19.65
C PHE A 560 -14.29 23.96 -19.95
N ASP A 561 -13.83 23.55 -21.15
CA ASP A 561 -13.90 22.16 -21.61
C ASP A 561 -12.93 21.24 -20.86
N GLU A 562 -13.36 19.97 -20.69
CA GLU A 562 -12.47 18.91 -20.22
C GLU A 562 -11.62 18.36 -21.37
N TYR A 563 -10.36 18.00 -21.07
CA TYR A 563 -9.44 17.38 -22.02
C TYR A 563 -8.92 16.06 -21.49
N GLN A 564 -8.62 15.12 -22.38
CA GLN A 564 -7.98 13.85 -22.04
C GLN A 564 -6.48 13.93 -22.31
N GLU A 565 -5.67 13.35 -21.43
CA GLU A 565 -4.23 13.21 -21.59
C GLU A 565 -3.90 12.34 -22.83
N GLN A 566 -2.90 12.73 -23.62
CA GLN A 566 -2.59 12.08 -24.93
C GLN A 566 -2.18 10.59 -24.77
N ASP A 567 -1.48 10.23 -23.69
CA ASP A 567 -0.96 8.88 -23.43
C ASP A 567 -1.65 8.17 -22.26
N GLY A 568 -2.86 8.62 -21.85
CA GLY A 568 -3.54 8.10 -20.65
C GLY A 568 -5.06 8.29 -20.67
N ASP A 569 -5.71 7.70 -19.67
CA ASP A 569 -7.17 7.84 -19.47
C ASP A 569 -7.52 8.99 -18.50
N SER A 570 -6.49 9.74 -18.02
CA SER A 570 -6.71 10.83 -17.08
C SER A 570 -7.19 12.10 -17.78
N ARG A 571 -8.00 12.87 -17.07
CA ARG A 571 -8.61 14.10 -17.62
C ARG A 571 -8.12 15.33 -16.86
N TYR A 572 -8.20 16.48 -17.52
CA TYR A 572 -7.90 17.79 -16.93
C TYR A 572 -8.82 18.88 -17.54
N ASN A 573 -8.99 19.95 -16.78
CA ASN A 573 -9.76 21.14 -17.17
C ASN A 573 -8.96 22.37 -16.75
N GLN A 574 -8.50 23.13 -17.74
CA GLN A 574 -7.64 24.28 -17.51
C GLN A 574 -8.37 25.43 -16.82
N GLY A 575 -9.63 25.70 -17.21
CA GLY A 575 -10.45 26.75 -16.62
C GLY A 575 -10.74 26.47 -15.15
N GLU A 576 -11.12 25.22 -14.80
CA GLU A 576 -11.28 24.82 -13.39
C GLU A 576 -9.98 24.93 -12.60
N ALA A 577 -8.82 24.57 -13.19
CA ALA A 577 -7.53 24.71 -12.52
C ALA A 577 -7.23 26.18 -12.18
N GLN A 578 -7.53 27.09 -13.10
CA GLN A 578 -7.34 28.54 -12.89
C GLN A 578 -8.31 29.07 -11.82
N ALA A 579 -9.59 28.70 -11.86
CA ALA A 579 -10.59 29.08 -10.86
C ALA A 579 -10.22 28.58 -9.46
N ALA A 580 -9.77 27.31 -9.36
CA ALA A 580 -9.30 26.73 -8.09
C ALA A 580 -8.10 27.48 -7.53
N LEU A 581 -7.11 27.83 -8.36
CA LEU A 581 -5.94 28.61 -7.95
C LEU A 581 -6.28 30.06 -7.61
N ALA A 582 -7.23 30.68 -8.31
CA ALA A 582 -7.73 32.02 -7.99
C ALA A 582 -8.38 32.04 -6.60
N HIS A 583 -9.21 31.03 -6.30
CA HIS A 583 -9.80 30.90 -4.97
C HIS A 583 -8.74 30.65 -3.88
N VAL A 584 -7.72 29.83 -4.15
CA VAL A 584 -6.58 29.68 -3.24
C VAL A 584 -5.89 31.02 -2.96
N GLN A 585 -5.75 31.91 -3.96
CA GLN A 585 -5.22 33.27 -3.74
C GLN A 585 -6.11 34.10 -2.81
N ARG A 586 -7.43 33.99 -2.90
CA ARG A 586 -8.37 34.63 -1.97
C ARG A 586 -8.18 34.11 -0.54
N LEU A 587 -8.05 32.80 -0.37
CA LEU A 587 -7.79 32.19 0.95
C LEU A 587 -6.46 32.68 1.56
N LEU A 588 -5.42 32.81 0.73
CA LEU A 588 -4.13 33.35 1.17
C LEU A 588 -4.20 34.85 1.52
N ALA A 589 -4.96 35.64 0.75
CA ALA A 589 -5.20 37.06 1.04
C ALA A 589 -5.98 37.23 2.35
N ALA A 590 -6.91 36.33 2.65
CA ALA A 590 -7.63 36.26 3.92
C ALA A 590 -6.74 35.79 5.09
N GLY A 591 -5.45 35.55 4.89
CA GLY A 591 -4.47 35.27 5.95
C GLY A 591 -4.24 33.78 6.26
N LEU A 592 -4.77 32.84 5.46
CA LEU A 592 -4.48 31.42 5.66
C LEU A 592 -3.04 31.11 5.26
N ALA A 593 -2.39 30.22 6.01
CA ALA A 593 -1.09 29.71 5.58
C ALA A 593 -1.27 28.68 4.44
N PRO A 594 -0.34 28.64 3.45
CA PRO A 594 -0.43 27.64 2.36
C PRO A 594 -0.51 26.19 2.85
N ALA A 595 0.08 25.90 4.01
CA ALA A 595 0.05 24.56 4.62
C ALA A 595 -1.34 24.16 5.14
N ASP A 596 -2.23 25.12 5.39
CA ASP A 596 -3.60 24.91 5.87
C ASP A 596 -4.60 24.72 4.72
N ILE A 597 -4.15 24.88 3.48
CA ILE A 597 -4.97 24.76 2.27
C ILE A 597 -4.58 23.49 1.52
N GLY A 598 -5.59 22.80 0.97
CA GLY A 598 -5.41 21.67 0.08
C GLY A 598 -6.25 21.79 -1.18
N ILE A 599 -5.70 21.37 -2.33
CA ILE A 599 -6.48 21.16 -3.56
C ILE A 599 -6.60 19.66 -3.81
N ILE A 600 -7.82 19.20 -3.99
CA ILE A 600 -8.16 17.80 -4.25
C ILE A 600 -8.84 17.68 -5.60
N THR A 601 -8.48 16.67 -6.37
CA THR A 601 -9.13 16.32 -7.63
C THR A 601 -9.13 14.81 -7.85
N PRO A 602 -10.10 14.21 -8.56
CA PRO A 602 -10.07 12.77 -8.85
C PRO A 602 -9.04 12.36 -9.90
N TYR A 603 -8.47 13.29 -10.66
CA TYR A 603 -7.66 13.02 -11.85
C TYR A 603 -6.19 13.42 -11.69
N SER A 604 -5.28 12.50 -12.03
CA SER A 604 -3.83 12.74 -11.94
C SER A 604 -3.32 13.80 -12.91
N ALA A 605 -3.93 13.91 -14.10
CA ALA A 605 -3.59 14.95 -15.07
C ALA A 605 -3.92 16.35 -14.53
N GLN A 606 -5.06 16.50 -13.83
CA GLN A 606 -5.43 17.76 -13.18
C GLN A 606 -4.45 18.11 -12.05
N VAL A 607 -3.99 17.11 -11.27
CA VAL A 607 -2.94 17.34 -10.27
C VAL A 607 -1.66 17.87 -10.91
N ALA A 608 -1.24 17.29 -12.04
CA ALA A 608 -0.05 17.73 -12.77
C ALA A 608 -0.21 19.18 -13.27
N LEU A 609 -1.34 19.49 -13.88
CA LEU A 609 -1.67 20.83 -14.38
C LEU A 609 -1.70 21.87 -13.25
N LEU A 610 -2.38 21.57 -12.14
CA LEU A 610 -2.43 22.46 -10.97
C LEU A 610 -1.05 22.72 -10.38
N ARG A 611 -0.17 21.71 -10.37
CA ARG A 611 1.22 21.87 -9.91
C ARG A 611 2.07 22.70 -10.86
N GLU A 612 1.82 22.63 -12.16
CA GLU A 612 2.47 23.44 -13.19
C GLU A 612 2.02 24.92 -13.10
N LEU A 613 0.72 25.16 -13.02
CA LEU A 613 0.14 26.51 -12.93
C LEU A 613 0.36 27.18 -11.56
N ARG A 614 0.67 26.42 -10.53
CA ARG A 614 0.87 26.92 -9.18
C ARG A 614 2.05 27.90 -9.13
N PRO A 615 1.90 29.08 -8.51
CA PRO A 615 3.02 29.99 -8.27
C PRO A 615 4.20 29.31 -7.55
N GLU A 616 5.42 29.54 -8.01
CA GLU A 616 6.63 28.89 -7.48
C GLU A 616 6.80 29.09 -5.96
N LYS A 617 6.43 30.25 -5.44
CA LYS A 617 6.45 30.58 -4.00
C LYS A 617 5.59 29.64 -3.13
N LEU A 618 4.61 28.97 -3.71
CA LEU A 618 3.75 27.99 -3.04
C LEU A 618 4.23 26.54 -3.21
N SER A 619 5.33 26.35 -3.96
CA SER A 619 5.90 25.01 -4.19
C SER A 619 6.40 24.42 -2.87
N GLY A 620 5.92 23.22 -2.55
CA GLY A 620 6.25 22.50 -1.31
C GLY A 620 5.41 22.86 -0.08
N SER A 621 4.64 23.95 -0.10
CA SER A 621 3.78 24.37 1.02
C SER A 621 2.29 24.15 0.76
N LEU A 622 1.79 24.46 -0.46
CA LEU A 622 0.42 24.14 -0.86
C LEU A 622 0.34 22.67 -1.30
N GLU A 623 -0.55 21.92 -0.68
CA GLU A 623 -0.74 20.50 -0.98
C GLU A 623 -1.75 20.31 -2.11
N ILE A 624 -1.34 19.66 -3.21
CA ILE A 624 -2.18 19.33 -4.37
C ILE A 624 -2.08 17.82 -4.59
N SER A 625 -3.20 17.10 -4.51
CA SER A 625 -3.20 15.64 -4.61
C SER A 625 -4.52 15.09 -5.16
N THR A 626 -4.49 13.81 -5.55
CA THR A 626 -5.74 13.09 -5.83
C THR A 626 -6.50 12.80 -4.54
N VAL A 627 -7.81 12.49 -4.65
CA VAL A 627 -8.65 12.09 -3.51
C VAL A 627 -8.01 10.94 -2.73
N ASP A 628 -7.54 9.91 -3.45
CA ASP A 628 -6.87 8.74 -2.87
C ASP A 628 -5.57 9.12 -2.12
N GLY A 629 -4.79 10.04 -2.71
CA GLY A 629 -3.55 10.53 -2.11
C GLY A 629 -3.74 11.45 -0.90
N PHE A 630 -4.94 12.00 -0.73
CA PHE A 630 -5.30 12.88 0.38
C PHE A 630 -5.93 12.12 1.57
N GLN A 631 -6.15 10.80 1.41
CA GLN A 631 -6.73 9.98 2.44
C GLN A 631 -5.89 9.97 3.73
N GLY A 632 -6.56 10.06 4.88
CA GLY A 632 -5.90 10.16 6.19
C GLY A 632 -5.35 11.55 6.54
N ARG A 633 -5.50 12.54 5.64
CA ARG A 633 -5.09 13.94 5.86
C ARG A 633 -6.31 14.82 6.04
N GLU A 634 -6.10 16.05 6.53
CA GLU A 634 -7.14 17.05 6.70
C GLU A 634 -6.51 18.46 6.64
N LYS A 635 -7.27 19.46 6.23
CA LYS A 635 -6.86 20.86 6.11
C LYS A 635 -7.94 21.79 6.63
N GLU A 636 -7.57 23.01 6.96
CA GLU A 636 -8.53 24.02 7.36
C GLU A 636 -9.46 24.40 6.20
N ALA A 637 -8.88 24.53 5.00
CA ALA A 637 -9.61 24.79 3.76
C ALA A 637 -9.26 23.75 2.67
N ILE A 638 -10.29 23.25 1.98
CA ILE A 638 -10.16 22.34 0.85
C ILE A 638 -10.84 22.94 -0.37
N VAL A 639 -10.15 22.90 -1.51
CA VAL A 639 -10.70 23.24 -2.84
C VAL A 639 -10.76 21.94 -3.65
N ILE A 640 -11.95 21.59 -4.15
CA ILE A 640 -12.19 20.37 -4.92
C ILE A 640 -12.43 20.76 -6.38
N SER A 641 -11.52 20.39 -7.30
CA SER A 641 -11.72 20.52 -8.74
C SER A 641 -12.26 19.21 -9.29
N MET A 642 -13.49 19.23 -9.81
CA MET A 642 -14.21 18.04 -10.28
C MET A 642 -13.87 17.68 -11.72
N VAL A 643 -13.38 18.63 -12.52
CA VAL A 643 -12.80 18.47 -13.87
C VAL A 643 -13.84 18.25 -14.97
N ARG A 644 -14.93 17.54 -14.67
CA ARG A 644 -15.88 17.07 -15.69
C ARG A 644 -16.75 18.19 -16.20
N SER A 645 -16.66 18.44 -17.51
CA SER A 645 -17.49 19.37 -18.26
C SER A 645 -17.69 18.81 -19.67
N ASN A 646 -18.88 18.27 -19.95
CA ASN A 646 -19.19 17.65 -21.23
C ASN A 646 -20.72 17.59 -21.48
N ALA A 647 -21.11 17.64 -22.74
CA ALA A 647 -22.51 17.62 -23.14
C ALA A 647 -23.24 16.30 -22.81
N SER A 648 -22.53 15.18 -22.71
CA SER A 648 -23.12 13.86 -22.40
C SER A 648 -23.49 13.68 -20.93
N GLY A 649 -22.95 14.51 -20.03
CA GLY A 649 -23.14 14.38 -18.59
C GLY A 649 -22.43 13.18 -17.99
N GLU A 650 -21.38 12.72 -18.64
CA GLU A 650 -20.54 11.66 -18.08
C GLU A 650 -19.67 12.19 -16.94
N VAL A 651 -19.85 11.66 -15.75
CA VAL A 651 -19.10 12.09 -14.55
C VAL A 651 -17.92 11.18 -14.20
N GLY A 652 -17.82 9.99 -14.81
CA GLY A 652 -16.67 9.08 -14.61
C GLY A 652 -16.40 8.74 -13.16
N PHE A 653 -15.18 8.97 -12.68
CA PHE A 653 -14.77 8.65 -11.30
C PHE A 653 -15.51 9.41 -10.20
N LEU A 654 -16.19 10.49 -10.52
CA LEU A 654 -17.01 11.25 -9.58
C LEU A 654 -18.27 10.49 -9.13
N ALA A 655 -18.75 9.52 -9.92
CA ALA A 655 -19.91 8.68 -9.57
C ALA A 655 -19.71 7.84 -8.31
N ASP A 656 -18.45 7.65 -7.85
CA ASP A 656 -18.19 6.95 -6.59
C ASP A 656 -18.45 7.86 -5.39
N ALA A 657 -19.61 7.69 -4.75
CA ALA A 657 -20.01 8.45 -3.57
C ALA A 657 -18.98 8.42 -2.44
N ARG A 658 -18.28 7.30 -2.26
CA ARG A 658 -17.22 7.16 -1.24
C ARG A 658 -16.05 8.11 -1.50
N ARG A 659 -15.72 8.33 -2.78
CA ARG A 659 -14.66 9.26 -3.18
C ARG A 659 -15.03 10.71 -2.86
N MET A 660 -16.27 11.11 -3.15
CA MET A 660 -16.75 12.44 -2.79
C MET A 660 -16.89 12.63 -1.29
N ASN A 661 -17.36 11.60 -0.56
CA ASN A 661 -17.36 11.61 0.91
C ASN A 661 -15.97 11.92 1.46
N VAL A 662 -14.94 11.22 0.96
CA VAL A 662 -13.56 11.48 1.39
C VAL A 662 -13.12 12.89 1.03
N ALA A 663 -13.37 13.38 -0.19
CA ALA A 663 -12.95 14.70 -0.63
C ALA A 663 -13.53 15.83 0.24
N VAL A 664 -14.85 15.84 0.43
CA VAL A 664 -15.57 16.86 1.21
C VAL A 664 -15.15 16.83 2.69
N THR A 665 -15.06 15.62 3.27
CA THR A 665 -14.76 15.46 4.70
C THR A 665 -13.28 15.64 5.07
N ARG A 666 -12.43 16.07 4.12
CA ARG A 666 -11.05 16.52 4.41
C ARG A 666 -11.01 17.95 4.95
N ALA A 667 -12.03 18.73 4.66
CA ALA A 667 -12.15 20.11 5.11
C ALA A 667 -12.55 20.18 6.58
N ARG A 668 -11.92 21.08 7.31
CA ARG A 668 -12.30 21.38 8.71
C ARG A 668 -13.29 22.55 8.78
N ARG A 669 -12.99 23.66 8.12
CA ARG A 669 -13.69 24.93 8.24
C ARG A 669 -14.29 25.46 6.95
N HIS A 670 -13.65 25.13 5.81
CA HIS A 670 -14.06 25.62 4.50
C HIS A 670 -13.89 24.56 3.43
N VAL A 671 -14.89 24.37 2.58
CA VAL A 671 -14.83 23.56 1.37
C VAL A 671 -15.39 24.32 0.19
N ALA A 672 -14.59 24.43 -0.89
CA ALA A 672 -15.03 24.99 -2.17
C ALA A 672 -15.11 23.86 -3.21
N LEU A 673 -16.26 23.74 -3.88
CA LEU A 673 -16.44 22.88 -5.04
C LEU A 673 -16.27 23.73 -6.30
N VAL A 674 -15.35 23.34 -7.19
CA VAL A 674 -15.17 23.93 -8.52
C VAL A 674 -15.64 22.91 -9.55
N CYS A 675 -16.73 23.18 -10.24
CA CYS A 675 -17.33 22.23 -11.18
C CYS A 675 -18.28 22.91 -12.17
N ASP A 676 -18.52 22.24 -13.29
CA ASP A 676 -19.62 22.51 -14.19
C ASP A 676 -20.91 21.86 -13.62
N SER A 677 -21.75 22.69 -13.01
CA SER A 677 -22.99 22.25 -12.34
C SER A 677 -23.96 21.56 -13.30
N GLU A 678 -24.02 21.97 -14.59
CA GLU A 678 -24.89 21.36 -15.61
C GLU A 678 -24.44 19.93 -15.95
N THR A 679 -23.14 19.67 -15.98
CA THR A 679 -22.58 18.34 -16.21
C THR A 679 -22.77 17.44 -14.99
N VAL A 680 -22.32 17.88 -13.81
CA VAL A 680 -22.27 17.01 -12.63
C VAL A 680 -23.64 16.71 -12.04
N SER A 681 -24.62 17.62 -12.19
CA SER A 681 -25.99 17.43 -11.67
C SER A 681 -26.79 16.40 -12.45
N LYS A 682 -26.30 15.89 -13.59
CA LYS A 682 -26.92 14.75 -14.28
C LYS A 682 -26.74 13.43 -13.50
N ASP A 683 -25.73 13.33 -12.67
CA ASP A 683 -25.65 12.27 -11.67
C ASP A 683 -26.47 12.64 -10.43
N ALA A 684 -27.33 11.73 -10.00
CA ALA A 684 -28.31 12.01 -8.93
C ALA A 684 -27.64 12.29 -7.56
N PHE A 685 -26.50 11.65 -7.27
CA PHE A 685 -25.77 11.87 -6.03
C PHE A 685 -25.04 13.21 -6.04
N LEU A 686 -24.33 13.50 -7.14
CA LEU A 686 -23.61 14.77 -7.30
C LEU A 686 -24.57 15.96 -7.39
N GLY A 687 -25.72 15.78 -8.06
CA GLY A 687 -26.78 16.81 -8.08
C GLY A 687 -27.31 17.17 -6.70
N ARG A 688 -27.43 16.18 -5.79
CA ARG A 688 -27.79 16.49 -4.40
C ARG A 688 -26.66 17.20 -3.65
N LEU A 689 -25.39 16.91 -3.94
CA LEU A 689 -24.25 17.63 -3.37
C LEU A 689 -24.26 19.10 -3.80
N VAL A 690 -24.42 19.37 -5.09
CA VAL A 690 -24.50 20.72 -5.65
C VAL A 690 -25.66 21.47 -5.00
N ALA A 691 -26.88 20.90 -5.03
CA ALA A 691 -28.05 21.50 -4.41
C ALA A 691 -27.89 21.77 -2.91
N TYR A 692 -27.22 20.87 -2.17
CA TYR A 692 -26.93 21.06 -0.76
C TYR A 692 -26.00 22.26 -0.53
N VAL A 693 -24.93 22.40 -1.36
CA VAL A 693 -24.00 23.53 -1.24
C VAL A 693 -24.68 24.84 -1.60
N GLU A 694 -25.55 24.87 -2.63
CA GLU A 694 -26.35 26.05 -2.99
C GLU A 694 -27.30 26.47 -1.85
N GLN A 695 -27.90 25.49 -1.18
CA GLN A 695 -28.88 25.78 -0.10
C GLN A 695 -28.20 26.20 1.21
N HIS A 696 -27.08 25.62 1.57
CA HIS A 696 -26.42 25.78 2.90
C HIS A 696 -25.10 26.54 2.84
N GLY A 697 -24.61 26.88 1.66
CA GLY A 697 -23.38 27.59 1.38
C GLY A 697 -23.58 28.85 0.56
N HIS A 698 -22.64 29.13 -0.31
CA HIS A 698 -22.66 30.27 -1.21
C HIS A 698 -22.36 29.82 -2.65
N TYR A 699 -22.95 30.51 -3.60
CA TYR A 699 -22.78 30.29 -5.05
C TYR A 699 -22.03 31.47 -5.67
N GLU A 700 -20.99 31.19 -6.47
CA GLU A 700 -20.25 32.15 -7.28
C GLU A 700 -20.04 31.60 -8.70
N SER A 701 -20.13 32.44 -9.72
CA SER A 701 -19.72 32.04 -11.07
C SER A 701 -18.20 32.11 -11.20
N ALA A 702 -17.60 31.09 -11.83
CA ALA A 702 -16.17 31.09 -12.12
C ALA A 702 -15.72 32.25 -13.04
N ALA A 703 -16.63 32.81 -13.84
CA ALA A 703 -16.39 33.98 -14.68
C ALA A 703 -16.00 35.23 -13.86
N GLU A 704 -16.41 35.30 -12.59
CA GLU A 704 -16.04 36.41 -11.70
C GLU A 704 -14.61 36.28 -11.15
N LEU A 705 -14.08 35.04 -11.11
CA LEU A 705 -12.76 34.73 -10.57
C LEU A 705 -11.67 34.68 -11.65
N VAL A 706 -12.03 34.27 -12.85
CA VAL A 706 -11.10 34.11 -13.98
C VAL A 706 -11.56 35.05 -15.10
N PRO A 707 -10.99 36.24 -15.24
CA PRO A 707 -11.31 37.11 -16.35
C PRO A 707 -10.98 36.42 -17.69
N SER A 708 -11.90 36.46 -18.63
CA SER A 708 -11.80 35.86 -19.96
C SER A 708 -10.62 36.40 -20.79
#